data_302940e189af950e492442099090af71
#
_entry.id   302940e189af950e492442099090af71
#
_cell.length_a   1.000
_cell.length_b   1.000
_cell.length_c   1.000
_cell.angle_alpha   90.00
_cell.angle_beta   90.00
_cell.angle_gamma   90.00
#
_symmetry.space_group_name_H-M   'P 1'
#
loop_
_entity.id
_entity.type
_entity.pdbx_description
1 polymer ?
#
loop_
_entity_poly.entity_id
_entity_poly.type
_entity_poly.pdbx_seq_one_letter_code
_entity_poly.pdbx_strand_id
1 'polypeptide(L)'
;MEFKKPIYPIEQWNITETEFEKENNYRNETTFALSNGYIGTRGTFEEAYPFDVDTGLEGNFVNGFYESNEIRYGEANFGSPLLSQSLLNLPNLKEIHVILDGEEFTMEQGEVKEYARTLHMKDGILERKLTWTASSGKMTEIHIFRLVSFARKNIMAIRYQVRPVNYAGTVEFVSKMQADVENHTRKTNPIVDYGPFGRRLDPDKVKAENDISYYEGTTKGSHLTVACGSVHELWCDGQTVTNVNWMAEEGEMDTISRVSLSAKEGKCVTLDKFICYSTSLDMEKEKLEAFVQDELAAAKSEGYEKLKEQQKNYMQDFWKTADVEIKGNEELQQGLHFNLFHIIQSAGRDGKTGMGAKGLSGEGYEGHYFWDTEMYVLPVLIFTEPETARKLLDYRYATLPQARDRARILGHMKGALYPWRTINGEEASTYYPLGTAQYHINADISYALSLYLQVTGDVEYLKEKGAEILIETARVWADVGSFAECKGGKYCICDVTGPDEYNVLVDNNFYTNLMARENLRDAVRAVEYLKEHAQEDLKRLEEKLDFSVKELELWREIIEKMYFPYDEKRQVYPMDDGFMMRKPWDENKIPPEKRAWLYENYHPLFIMRHRMSKQADAILGMYLHNDLFTEEEIRRNYDFYQEVTLHHSSLSTCIFGIVACDIGYLDEAYKYFSQSARMDLDDYHNNFYAGIHAANMAGTWQAIVNGFAGVRCQNGVLKFKPIIPKEWEEYAFRLKFNGALLEVCITKTEAKFTLVEGDEIAFTVRGKEVELKCGETYIL
;
A
#
# COMPACT_ATOMS: atom_id res chain seq x y z
N MET A 1 16.95 4.74 17.95
CA MET A 1 16.66 5.97 17.18
C MET A 1 16.10 7.00 18.16
N GLU A 2 16.54 8.24 18.04
CA GLU A 2 15.90 9.36 18.76
C GLU A 2 14.59 9.73 18.04
N PHE A 3 13.58 10.15 18.79
CA PHE A 3 12.34 10.65 18.20
C PHE A 3 12.61 11.98 17.48
N LYS A 4 12.22 12.08 16.21
CA LYS A 4 12.26 13.34 15.47
C LYS A 4 11.13 14.26 16.00
N LYS A 5 11.33 15.57 15.86
CA LYS A 5 10.25 16.52 16.10
C LYS A 5 9.23 16.43 14.99
N PRO A 6 7.92 16.58 15.28
CA PRO A 6 6.89 16.66 14.27
C PRO A 6 7.20 17.72 13.22
N ILE A 7 7.06 17.35 11.95
CA ILE A 7 7.28 18.25 10.81
C ILE A 7 6.08 19.20 10.63
N TYR A 8 4.88 18.69 10.85
CA TYR A 8 3.64 19.43 10.68
C TYR A 8 2.98 19.74 12.02
N PRO A 9 2.15 20.79 12.12
CA PRO A 9 1.30 21.03 13.28
C PRO A 9 0.50 19.79 13.67
N ILE A 10 0.34 19.54 14.95
CA ILE A 10 -0.38 18.38 15.47
C ILE A 10 -1.88 18.70 15.42
N GLU A 11 -2.58 18.03 14.51
CA GLU A 11 -4.04 18.06 14.34
C GLU A 11 -4.53 16.66 14.01
N GLN A 12 -5.40 16.08 14.82
CA GLN A 12 -5.77 14.65 14.71
C GLN A 12 -6.22 14.23 13.30
N TRP A 13 -6.96 15.10 12.59
CA TRP A 13 -7.59 14.78 11.30
C TRP A 13 -7.01 15.54 10.10
N ASN A 14 -6.01 16.38 10.34
CA ASN A 14 -5.41 17.20 9.30
C ASN A 14 -3.88 17.10 9.30
N ILE A 15 -3.32 17.18 8.11
CA ILE A 15 -1.91 17.49 7.93
C ILE A 15 -1.84 18.85 7.25
N THR A 16 -1.26 19.84 7.91
CA THR A 16 -1.23 21.23 7.42
C THR A 16 0.21 21.70 7.23
N GLU A 17 0.56 22.09 6.00
CA GLU A 17 1.74 22.87 5.68
C GLU A 17 1.36 24.35 5.78
N THR A 18 2.03 25.07 6.66
CA THR A 18 1.76 26.49 6.93
C THR A 18 2.74 27.45 6.25
N GLU A 19 3.82 26.93 5.69
CA GLU A 19 4.88 27.67 5.02
C GLU A 19 5.45 26.81 3.88
N PHE A 20 5.56 27.39 2.69
CA PHE A 20 6.11 26.69 1.53
C PHE A 20 7.62 26.86 1.47
N GLU A 21 8.35 25.75 1.56
CA GLU A 21 9.79 25.65 1.41
C GLU A 21 10.12 24.67 0.28
N LYS A 22 10.86 25.13 -0.75
CA LYS A 22 11.21 24.32 -1.93
C LYS A 22 11.93 23.02 -1.58
N GLU A 23 12.84 23.08 -0.61
CA GLU A 23 13.67 21.96 -0.18
C GLU A 23 12.86 20.81 0.39
N ASN A 24 11.68 21.11 0.91
CA ASN A 24 10.75 20.15 1.48
C ASN A 24 9.73 19.62 0.47
N ASN A 25 9.67 20.19 -0.73
CA ASN A 25 8.58 19.96 -1.66
C ASN A 25 8.46 18.50 -2.10
N TYR A 26 9.56 17.81 -2.40
CA TYR A 26 9.54 16.38 -2.77
C TYR A 26 8.84 15.50 -1.76
N ARG A 27 9.14 15.69 -0.46
CA ARG A 27 8.46 15.00 0.64
C ARG A 27 6.99 15.40 0.72
N ASN A 28 6.72 16.71 0.65
CA ASN A 28 5.36 17.25 0.78
C ASN A 28 4.45 16.78 -0.35
N GLU A 29 4.95 16.57 -1.55
CA GLU A 29 4.17 15.99 -2.65
C GLU A 29 3.67 14.57 -2.36
N THR A 30 4.45 13.77 -1.63
CA THR A 30 4.00 12.47 -1.12
C THR A 30 3.00 12.62 0.03
N THR A 31 3.29 13.53 0.98
CA THR A 31 2.41 13.79 2.14
C THR A 31 0.99 14.19 1.70
N PHE A 32 0.88 15.02 0.69
CA PHE A 32 -0.38 15.55 0.16
C PHE A 32 -0.90 14.80 -1.09
N ALA A 33 -0.39 13.59 -1.34
CA ALA A 33 -0.87 12.74 -2.43
C ALA A 33 -2.30 12.26 -2.16
N LEU A 34 -3.09 12.21 -3.23
CA LEU A 34 -4.45 11.66 -3.22
C LEU A 34 -4.55 10.48 -4.17
N SER A 35 -5.32 9.47 -3.76
CA SER A 35 -5.66 8.34 -4.61
C SER A 35 -6.97 7.67 -4.18
N ASN A 36 -7.43 6.69 -4.96
CA ASN A 36 -8.63 5.91 -4.66
C ASN A 36 -8.44 4.42 -4.96
N GLY A 37 -7.17 3.96 -5.06
CA GLY A 37 -6.83 2.59 -5.43
C GLY A 37 -6.81 2.35 -6.94
N TYR A 38 -7.26 3.30 -7.75
CA TYR A 38 -7.20 3.27 -9.21
C TYR A 38 -6.37 4.45 -9.75
N ILE A 39 -6.79 5.70 -9.52
CA ILE A 39 -5.99 6.90 -9.82
C ILE A 39 -5.17 7.26 -8.60
N GLY A 40 -3.90 7.61 -8.80
CA GLY A 40 -3.05 8.29 -7.83
C GLY A 40 -2.45 9.55 -8.41
N THR A 41 -2.35 10.60 -7.60
CA THR A 41 -1.73 11.86 -7.97
C THR A 41 -0.93 12.43 -6.82
N ARG A 42 0.29 12.88 -7.11
CA ARG A 42 1.13 13.56 -6.12
C ARG A 42 0.56 14.93 -5.76
N GLY A 43 0.91 15.42 -4.60
CA GLY A 43 0.45 16.72 -4.09
C GLY A 43 1.11 17.94 -4.73
N THR A 44 1.47 17.88 -6.01
CA THR A 44 2.00 19.02 -6.79
C THR A 44 0.97 20.13 -6.92
N PHE A 45 1.43 21.37 -7.11
CA PHE A 45 0.56 22.54 -7.28
C PHE A 45 -0.11 22.55 -8.66
N GLU A 46 -1.28 23.15 -8.73
CA GLU A 46 -2.06 23.27 -9.97
C GLU A 46 -1.42 24.21 -10.98
N GLU A 47 -0.75 25.28 -10.54
CA GLU A 47 0.01 26.20 -11.39
C GLU A 47 1.34 25.65 -11.90
N ALA A 48 1.65 24.38 -11.60
CA ALA A 48 2.95 23.74 -11.81
C ALA A 48 4.10 24.47 -11.08
N TYR A 49 5.33 24.13 -11.41
CA TYR A 49 6.51 24.79 -10.85
C TYR A 49 7.25 25.49 -11.99
N PRO A 50 7.18 26.84 -12.09
CA PRO A 50 7.95 27.60 -13.07
C PRO A 50 9.44 27.63 -12.73
N PHE A 51 9.84 26.96 -11.68
CA PHE A 51 11.18 26.92 -11.12
C PHE A 51 11.96 25.75 -11.69
N ASP A 52 13.22 25.74 -11.31
CA ASP A 52 14.15 24.66 -11.63
C ASP A 52 13.50 23.28 -11.53
N VAL A 53 13.69 22.47 -12.56
CA VAL A 53 13.16 21.10 -12.72
C VAL A 53 13.43 20.18 -11.51
N ASP A 54 14.36 20.59 -10.64
CA ASP A 54 14.78 19.83 -9.46
C ASP A 54 13.93 20.09 -8.19
N THR A 55 12.82 20.83 -8.25
CA THR A 55 12.02 21.14 -7.04
C THR A 55 10.72 20.38 -6.91
N GLY A 56 10.29 19.64 -7.93
CA GLY A 56 9.05 18.86 -7.92
C GLY A 56 9.18 17.53 -8.65
N LEU A 57 8.41 16.55 -8.20
CA LEU A 57 8.25 15.23 -8.81
C LEU A 57 6.79 15.05 -9.21
N GLU A 58 6.40 15.69 -10.33
CA GLU A 58 5.04 15.51 -10.86
C GLU A 58 4.77 14.03 -11.13
N GLY A 59 3.62 13.53 -10.66
CA GLY A 59 3.27 12.14 -10.85
C GLY A 59 1.77 11.92 -10.82
N ASN A 60 1.27 11.29 -11.88
CA ASN A 60 -0.09 10.80 -12.01
C ASN A 60 -0.02 9.34 -12.43
N PHE A 61 -0.75 8.47 -11.77
CA PHE A 61 -0.64 7.03 -11.94
C PHE A 61 -2.04 6.42 -12.08
N VAL A 62 -2.12 5.33 -12.87
CA VAL A 62 -3.24 4.38 -12.79
C VAL A 62 -2.68 3.06 -12.31
N ASN A 63 -3.28 2.52 -11.26
CA ASN A 63 -2.83 1.28 -10.66
C ASN A 63 -2.81 0.14 -11.68
N GLY A 64 -1.70 -0.59 -11.75
CA GLY A 64 -1.51 -1.67 -12.70
C GLY A 64 -1.14 -1.25 -14.12
N PHE A 65 -1.13 0.05 -14.45
CA PHE A 65 -0.68 0.55 -15.74
C PHE A 65 0.84 0.73 -15.74
N TYR A 66 1.54 -0.06 -16.53
CA TYR A 66 3.00 -0.15 -16.48
C TYR A 66 3.63 -0.11 -17.87
N GLU A 67 4.91 0.21 -17.89
CA GLU A 67 5.77 0.07 -19.07
C GLU A 67 6.74 -1.10 -18.88
N SER A 68 7.15 -1.71 -19.98
CA SER A 68 8.16 -2.78 -20.01
C SER A 68 9.37 -2.38 -20.84
N ASN A 69 10.54 -2.73 -20.32
CA ASN A 69 11.80 -2.59 -21.05
C ASN A 69 12.55 -3.93 -21.06
N GLU A 70 13.29 -4.18 -22.13
CA GLU A 70 14.19 -5.32 -22.20
C GLU A 70 15.30 -5.19 -21.12
N ILE A 71 15.45 -6.24 -20.31
CA ILE A 71 16.49 -6.32 -19.31
C ILE A 71 17.76 -6.89 -19.95
N ARG A 72 18.87 -6.15 -19.88
CA ARG A 72 20.15 -6.56 -20.42
C ARG A 72 21.06 -7.06 -19.31
N TYR A 73 21.31 -8.36 -19.30
CA TYR A 73 22.23 -9.00 -18.36
C TYR A 73 23.63 -9.07 -18.99
N GLY A 74 24.68 -8.93 -18.16
CA GLY A 74 26.03 -9.29 -18.56
C GLY A 74 26.18 -10.81 -18.72
N GLU A 75 25.59 -11.57 -17.77
CA GLU A 75 25.42 -13.01 -17.80
C GLU A 75 24.01 -13.33 -17.31
N ALA A 76 23.26 -14.14 -18.02
CA ALA A 76 21.89 -14.51 -17.68
C ALA A 76 21.79 -16.01 -17.37
N ASN A 77 20.97 -16.34 -16.38
CA ASN A 77 20.57 -17.71 -16.09
C ASN A 77 19.27 -18.04 -16.82
N PHE A 78 19.04 -19.30 -17.11
CA PHE A 78 17.71 -19.74 -17.59
C PHE A 78 16.63 -19.31 -16.58
N GLY A 79 15.53 -18.75 -17.08
CA GLY A 79 14.43 -18.31 -16.25
C GLY A 79 14.61 -16.94 -15.57
N SER A 80 15.69 -16.20 -15.86
CA SER A 80 15.78 -14.78 -15.50
C SER A 80 14.68 -13.98 -16.22
N PRO A 81 14.06 -12.97 -15.57
CA PRO A 81 13.09 -12.10 -16.24
C PRO A 81 13.68 -11.42 -17.46
N LEU A 82 12.96 -11.38 -18.56
CA LEU A 82 13.41 -10.73 -19.80
C LEU A 82 12.94 -9.28 -19.91
N LEU A 83 11.82 -8.96 -19.25
CA LEU A 83 11.18 -7.64 -19.28
C LEU A 83 11.05 -7.08 -17.87
N SER A 84 11.33 -5.80 -17.74
CA SER A 84 11.00 -5.05 -16.53
C SER A 84 9.52 -4.68 -16.52
N GLN A 85 9.03 -4.29 -15.36
CA GLN A 85 7.69 -3.73 -15.18
C GLN A 85 7.87 -2.46 -14.34
N SER A 86 7.37 -1.32 -14.82
CA SER A 86 7.48 -0.07 -14.07
C SER A 86 6.18 0.71 -14.19
N LEU A 87 5.59 1.08 -13.06
CA LEU A 87 4.45 1.99 -12.99
C LEU A 87 4.79 3.27 -13.77
N LEU A 88 3.96 3.63 -14.72
CA LEU A 88 4.26 4.75 -15.62
C LEU A 88 3.62 6.04 -15.14
N ASN A 89 4.40 7.12 -15.14
CA ASN A 89 3.87 8.47 -14.98
C ASN A 89 3.03 8.84 -16.21
N LEU A 90 1.82 9.34 -15.98
CA LEU A 90 0.78 9.60 -16.99
C LEU A 90 0.61 11.09 -17.25
N PRO A 91 -0.06 11.48 -18.36
CA PRO A 91 -0.29 12.88 -18.70
C PRO A 91 -0.83 13.69 -17.52
N ASN A 92 -0.28 14.88 -17.31
CA ASN A 92 -0.72 15.79 -16.27
C ASN A 92 -1.90 16.65 -16.76
N LEU A 93 -3.08 16.43 -16.15
CA LEU A 93 -4.27 17.22 -16.41
C LEU A 93 -4.62 18.17 -15.26
N LYS A 94 -3.83 18.21 -14.17
CA LYS A 94 -4.11 19.10 -13.02
C LYS A 94 -3.79 20.57 -13.32
N GLU A 95 -2.97 20.85 -14.32
CA GLU A 95 -2.37 22.15 -14.55
C GLU A 95 -3.43 23.21 -14.88
N ILE A 96 -3.42 24.29 -14.09
CA ILE A 96 -4.30 25.46 -14.20
C ILE A 96 -3.48 26.70 -13.87
N HIS A 97 -3.12 27.48 -14.88
CA HIS A 97 -2.52 28.79 -14.65
C HIS A 97 -3.62 29.84 -14.54
N VAL A 98 -3.41 30.84 -13.69
CA VAL A 98 -4.36 31.90 -13.47
C VAL A 98 -3.70 33.24 -13.69
N ILE A 99 -4.26 34.04 -14.64
CA ILE A 99 -3.78 35.37 -14.94
C ILE A 99 -4.79 36.38 -14.37
N LEU A 100 -4.34 37.22 -13.46
CA LEU A 100 -5.14 38.13 -12.65
C LEU A 100 -4.89 39.56 -13.13
N ASP A 101 -5.80 40.07 -13.94
CA ASP A 101 -5.71 41.40 -14.56
C ASP A 101 -4.35 41.65 -15.22
N GLY A 102 -3.87 40.66 -15.99
CA GLY A 102 -2.64 40.65 -16.74
C GLY A 102 -1.38 40.20 -16.01
N GLU A 103 -1.45 39.84 -14.72
CA GLU A 103 -0.34 39.30 -13.94
C GLU A 103 -0.60 37.83 -13.60
N GLU A 104 0.33 36.94 -13.95
CA GLU A 104 0.20 35.50 -13.67
C GLU A 104 0.52 35.24 -12.21
N PHE A 105 -0.37 34.45 -11.54
CA PHE A 105 -0.12 33.96 -10.20
C PHE A 105 0.89 32.83 -10.21
N THR A 106 1.92 32.95 -9.38
CA THR A 106 2.83 31.86 -8.99
C THR A 106 3.23 32.00 -7.53
N MET A 107 3.68 30.91 -6.91
CA MET A 107 4.18 30.96 -5.52
C MET A 107 5.50 31.74 -5.36
N GLU A 108 6.21 32.03 -6.43
CA GLU A 108 7.51 32.76 -6.42
C GLU A 108 7.40 34.24 -6.79
N GLN A 109 6.33 34.64 -7.45
CA GLN A 109 6.14 36.02 -7.88
C GLN A 109 5.11 36.72 -7.00
N GLY A 110 5.33 37.98 -6.68
CA GLY A 110 4.48 38.73 -5.77
C GLY A 110 4.75 38.36 -4.29
N GLU A 111 3.79 38.64 -3.42
CA GLU A 111 3.86 38.37 -2.01
C GLU A 111 2.74 37.37 -1.63
N VAL A 112 3.09 36.22 -1.08
CA VAL A 112 2.14 35.21 -0.59
C VAL A 112 1.98 35.37 0.92
N LYS A 113 0.73 35.48 1.39
CA LYS A 113 0.33 35.56 2.81
C LYS A 113 -0.73 34.54 3.13
N GLU A 114 -0.89 34.23 4.41
CA GLU A 114 -1.94 33.36 4.92
C GLU A 114 -1.97 31.98 4.21
N TYR A 115 -0.79 31.49 3.80
CA TYR A 115 -0.66 30.23 3.11
C TYR A 115 -0.97 29.06 4.05
N ALA A 116 -1.80 28.16 3.58
CA ALA A 116 -1.98 26.84 4.16
C ALA A 116 -2.35 25.81 3.08
N ARG A 117 -1.68 24.64 3.11
CA ARG A 117 -2.07 23.46 2.35
C ARG A 117 -2.42 22.35 3.34
N THR A 118 -3.66 21.90 3.31
CA THR A 118 -4.21 20.97 4.32
C THR A 118 -4.78 19.71 3.66
N LEU A 119 -4.29 18.55 4.09
CA LEU A 119 -4.90 17.27 3.80
C LEU A 119 -5.95 16.97 4.88
N HIS A 120 -7.23 17.00 4.51
CA HIS A 120 -8.36 16.64 5.36
C HIS A 120 -8.60 15.12 5.28
N MET A 121 -7.94 14.35 6.14
CA MET A 121 -7.98 12.88 6.13
C MET A 121 -9.39 12.34 6.41
N LYS A 122 -10.16 13.05 7.23
CA LYS A 122 -11.54 12.68 7.55
C LYS A 122 -12.47 12.70 6.34
N ASP A 123 -12.24 13.63 5.42
CA ASP A 123 -13.07 13.89 4.24
C ASP A 123 -12.43 13.36 2.93
N GLY A 124 -11.11 13.06 2.93
CA GLY A 124 -10.37 12.63 1.73
C GLY A 124 -10.18 13.76 0.71
N ILE A 125 -9.89 14.98 1.17
CA ILE A 125 -9.82 16.19 0.34
C ILE A 125 -8.51 16.93 0.65
N LEU A 126 -7.84 17.42 -0.40
CA LEU A 126 -6.74 18.36 -0.29
C LEU A 126 -7.26 19.78 -0.50
N GLU A 127 -6.91 20.68 0.41
CA GLU A 127 -7.23 22.10 0.36
C GLU A 127 -5.95 22.92 0.34
N ARG A 128 -5.91 23.99 -0.47
CA ARG A 128 -4.86 25.00 -0.45
C ARG A 128 -5.48 26.39 -0.48
N LYS A 129 -5.10 27.25 0.45
CA LYS A 129 -5.58 28.63 0.54
C LYS A 129 -4.41 29.59 0.76
N LEU A 130 -4.53 30.78 0.18
CA LEU A 130 -3.56 31.84 0.35
C LEU A 130 -4.13 33.19 -0.08
N THR A 131 -3.47 34.28 0.35
CA THR A 131 -3.65 35.62 -0.17
C THR A 131 -2.41 36.01 -0.96
N TRP A 132 -2.58 36.32 -2.24
CA TRP A 132 -1.51 36.73 -3.14
C TRP A 132 -1.60 38.22 -3.44
N THR A 133 -0.47 38.95 -3.36
CA THR A 133 -0.34 40.34 -3.73
C THR A 133 0.58 40.44 -4.95
N ALA A 134 0.01 40.84 -6.06
CA ALA A 134 0.73 41.10 -7.32
C ALA A 134 1.71 42.25 -7.23
N SER A 135 2.61 42.40 -8.21
CA SER A 135 3.58 43.51 -8.29
C SER A 135 2.91 44.87 -8.37
N SER A 136 1.73 44.96 -8.94
CA SER A 136 0.84 46.12 -9.01
C SER A 136 0.18 46.54 -7.69
N GLY A 137 0.30 45.71 -6.63
CA GLY A 137 -0.39 45.88 -5.35
C GLY A 137 -1.83 45.36 -5.33
N LYS A 138 -2.29 44.70 -6.39
CA LYS A 138 -3.57 44.00 -6.44
C LYS A 138 -3.52 42.77 -5.56
N MET A 139 -4.53 42.61 -4.71
CA MET A 139 -4.62 41.50 -3.77
C MET A 139 -5.73 40.53 -4.21
N THR A 140 -5.43 39.24 -4.18
CA THR A 140 -6.35 38.17 -4.53
C THR A 140 -6.32 37.04 -3.50
N GLU A 141 -7.47 36.62 -3.01
CA GLU A 141 -7.62 35.37 -2.27
C GLU A 141 -7.75 34.22 -3.26
N ILE A 142 -6.96 33.16 -3.07
CA ILE A 142 -6.98 31.94 -3.87
C ILE A 142 -7.30 30.77 -2.96
N HIS A 143 -8.28 29.96 -3.36
CA HIS A 143 -8.73 28.81 -2.60
C HIS A 143 -8.95 27.64 -3.55
N ILE A 144 -8.23 26.52 -3.33
CA ILE A 144 -8.21 25.37 -4.24
C ILE A 144 -8.56 24.12 -3.43
N PHE A 145 -9.42 23.29 -4.00
CA PHE A 145 -9.77 21.98 -3.47
C PHE A 145 -9.53 20.91 -4.52
N ARG A 146 -8.97 19.78 -4.11
CA ARG A 146 -8.76 18.61 -4.98
C ARG A 146 -9.31 17.37 -4.27
N LEU A 147 -9.95 16.49 -5.03
CA LEU A 147 -10.34 15.15 -4.61
C LEU A 147 -10.11 14.12 -5.73
N VAL A 148 -9.81 12.89 -5.36
CA VAL A 148 -9.82 11.71 -6.22
C VAL A 148 -10.97 10.84 -5.75
N SER A 149 -12.01 10.68 -6.57
CA SER A 149 -13.31 10.17 -6.13
C SER A 149 -13.29 8.67 -5.85
N PHE A 150 -13.71 8.28 -4.66
CA PHE A 150 -13.94 6.87 -4.34
C PHE A 150 -15.24 6.33 -4.96
N ALA A 151 -16.23 7.18 -5.14
CA ALA A 151 -17.52 6.80 -5.73
C ALA A 151 -17.45 6.63 -7.25
N ARG A 152 -16.56 7.40 -7.92
CA ARG A 152 -16.29 7.32 -9.35
C ARG A 152 -14.80 7.08 -9.58
N LYS A 153 -14.40 5.80 -9.68
CA LYS A 153 -12.97 5.41 -9.67
C LYS A 153 -12.11 6.12 -10.72
N ASN A 154 -12.72 6.54 -11.84
CA ASN A 154 -12.03 7.14 -12.97
C ASN A 154 -11.95 8.68 -12.90
N ILE A 155 -12.53 9.32 -11.85
CA ILE A 155 -12.69 10.77 -11.76
C ILE A 155 -11.83 11.37 -10.64
N MET A 156 -11.11 12.43 -11.00
CA MET A 156 -10.53 13.43 -10.11
C MET A 156 -11.21 14.77 -10.37
N ALA A 157 -11.41 15.59 -9.34
CA ALA A 157 -12.00 16.91 -9.49
C ALA A 157 -11.18 17.97 -8.74
N ILE A 158 -11.05 19.14 -9.37
CA ILE A 158 -10.40 20.32 -8.82
C ILE A 158 -11.40 21.48 -8.85
N ARG A 159 -11.58 22.16 -7.72
CA ARG A 159 -12.25 23.44 -7.64
C ARG A 159 -11.22 24.53 -7.37
N TYR A 160 -11.12 25.49 -8.29
CA TYR A 160 -10.20 26.61 -8.20
C TYR A 160 -11.01 27.92 -8.04
N GLN A 161 -10.88 28.58 -6.89
CA GLN A 161 -11.62 29.81 -6.54
C GLN A 161 -10.67 30.99 -6.44
N VAL A 162 -11.08 32.09 -7.05
CA VAL A 162 -10.33 33.35 -7.10
C VAL A 162 -11.23 34.49 -6.69
N ARG A 163 -10.82 35.31 -5.71
CA ARG A 163 -11.57 36.48 -5.24
C ARG A 163 -10.65 37.72 -5.23
N PRO A 164 -10.83 38.66 -6.15
CA PRO A 164 -10.17 39.96 -6.04
C PRO A 164 -10.57 40.69 -4.76
N VAL A 165 -9.60 41.20 -3.99
CA VAL A 165 -9.84 41.80 -2.66
C VAL A 165 -9.99 43.32 -2.77
N ASN A 166 -9.12 43.98 -3.55
CA ASN A 166 -9.01 45.44 -3.61
C ASN A 166 -9.05 46.00 -5.06
N TYR A 167 -9.51 45.20 -6.01
CA TYR A 167 -9.61 45.59 -7.40
C TYR A 167 -10.78 44.92 -8.12
N ALA A 168 -11.18 45.47 -9.26
CA ALA A 168 -11.99 44.79 -10.26
C ALA A 168 -11.16 44.69 -11.55
N GLY A 169 -11.23 43.57 -12.25
CA GLY A 169 -10.40 43.31 -13.43
C GLY A 169 -10.80 42.00 -14.13
N THR A 170 -9.85 41.40 -14.83
CA THR A 170 -10.05 40.12 -15.51
C THR A 170 -9.44 38.97 -14.70
N VAL A 171 -10.11 37.81 -14.70
CA VAL A 171 -9.56 36.52 -14.28
C VAL A 171 -9.54 35.62 -15.50
N GLU A 172 -8.36 35.18 -15.89
CA GLU A 172 -8.20 34.24 -16.98
C GLU A 172 -7.67 32.91 -16.42
N PHE A 173 -8.38 31.84 -16.73
CA PHE A 173 -7.94 30.47 -16.46
C PHE A 173 -7.36 29.86 -17.72
N VAL A 174 -6.17 29.28 -17.59
CA VAL A 174 -5.48 28.54 -18.64
C VAL A 174 -5.29 27.12 -18.16
N SER A 175 -6.23 26.27 -18.54
CA SER A 175 -6.19 24.84 -18.21
C SER A 175 -5.37 24.09 -19.24
N LYS A 176 -4.39 23.34 -18.79
CA LYS A 176 -3.50 22.57 -19.66
C LYS A 176 -3.64 21.06 -19.42
N MET A 177 -3.36 20.29 -20.44
CA MET A 177 -3.00 18.89 -20.37
C MET A 177 -1.61 18.77 -20.99
N GLN A 178 -0.69 18.13 -20.25
CA GLN A 178 0.68 17.88 -20.69
C GLN A 178 0.94 16.38 -20.72
N ALA A 179 1.20 15.83 -21.91
CA ALA A 179 1.48 14.41 -22.12
C ALA A 179 2.95 14.12 -22.45
N ASP A 180 3.79 15.15 -22.57
CA ASP A 180 5.25 14.98 -22.63
C ASP A 180 5.80 14.80 -21.21
N VAL A 181 5.51 13.64 -20.65
CA VAL A 181 5.89 13.26 -19.28
C VAL A 181 6.80 12.04 -19.29
N GLU A 182 7.66 11.96 -18.28
CA GLU A 182 8.54 10.82 -18.06
C GLU A 182 8.59 10.46 -16.56
N ASN A 183 9.05 9.27 -16.27
CA ASN A 183 9.32 8.88 -14.88
C ASN A 183 10.57 9.59 -14.36
N HIS A 184 10.53 9.98 -13.09
CA HIS A 184 11.65 10.65 -12.41
C HIS A 184 12.73 9.67 -11.93
N THR A 185 13.05 8.67 -12.73
CA THR A 185 14.02 7.62 -12.40
C THR A 185 15.38 8.25 -12.11
N ARG A 186 15.77 8.31 -10.83
CA ARG A 186 17.11 8.72 -10.44
C ARG A 186 18.08 7.62 -10.78
N LYS A 187 19.09 7.90 -11.57
CA LYS A 187 20.23 7.01 -11.87
C LYS A 187 21.13 6.86 -10.63
N THR A 188 20.58 6.38 -9.53
CA THR A 188 21.32 6.25 -8.28
C THR A 188 22.08 4.94 -8.17
N ASN A 189 21.65 3.90 -8.88
CA ASN A 189 22.32 2.60 -8.89
C ASN A 189 22.25 1.97 -10.28
N PRO A 190 23.35 1.99 -11.06
CA PRO A 190 23.39 1.42 -12.42
C PRO A 190 23.16 -0.10 -12.46
N ILE A 191 23.10 -0.77 -11.31
CA ILE A 191 22.87 -2.22 -11.20
C ILE A 191 21.36 -2.52 -11.09
N VAL A 192 20.52 -1.55 -10.70
CA VAL A 192 19.11 -1.76 -10.37
C VAL A 192 18.16 -0.91 -11.23
N ASP A 193 18.66 0.08 -11.95
CA ASP A 193 17.86 1.00 -12.75
C ASP A 193 17.68 0.47 -14.18
N TYR A 194 16.54 -0.16 -14.44
CA TYR A 194 16.17 -0.66 -15.78
C TYR A 194 15.24 0.28 -16.55
N GLY A 195 15.03 1.47 -16.06
CA GLY A 195 14.08 2.43 -16.61
C GLY A 195 12.69 2.33 -15.96
N PRO A 196 11.64 2.92 -16.56
CA PRO A 196 11.63 3.49 -17.90
C PRO A 196 12.38 4.82 -17.99
N PHE A 197 13.14 5.01 -19.05
CA PHE A 197 13.85 6.27 -19.30
C PHE A 197 13.23 7.00 -20.48
N GLY A 198 13.06 8.32 -20.33
CA GLY A 198 12.45 9.18 -21.32
C GLY A 198 10.97 8.90 -21.51
N ARG A 199 10.38 9.57 -22.48
CA ARG A 199 8.97 9.43 -22.82
C ARG A 199 8.64 8.03 -23.33
N ARG A 200 7.66 7.39 -22.74
CA ARG A 200 7.25 6.02 -23.04
C ARG A 200 5.85 5.87 -23.65
N LEU A 201 5.07 6.95 -23.69
CA LEU A 201 3.78 6.99 -24.36
C LEU A 201 3.94 7.62 -25.75
N ASP A 202 3.51 6.89 -26.77
CA ASP A 202 3.34 7.43 -28.13
C ASP A 202 1.91 7.93 -28.27
N PRO A 203 1.69 9.18 -28.74
CA PRO A 203 0.35 9.75 -28.85
C PRO A 203 -0.41 9.06 -30.01
N ASP A 204 -1.61 8.58 -29.71
CA ASP A 204 -2.56 8.08 -30.71
C ASP A 204 -3.54 9.19 -31.13
N LYS A 205 -4.01 9.97 -30.14
CA LYS A 205 -4.95 11.08 -30.33
C LYS A 205 -4.66 12.21 -29.34
N VAL A 206 -4.67 13.43 -29.81
CA VAL A 206 -4.68 14.65 -29.00
C VAL A 206 -5.81 15.51 -29.54
N LYS A 207 -6.73 16.01 -28.69
CA LYS A 207 -7.85 16.83 -29.08
C LYS A 207 -8.13 17.92 -28.06
N ALA A 208 -8.47 19.11 -28.53
CA ALA A 208 -8.98 20.20 -27.71
C ALA A 208 -10.15 20.87 -28.40
N GLU A 209 -11.30 20.92 -27.75
CA GLU A 209 -12.48 21.62 -28.28
C GLU A 209 -13.20 22.35 -27.15
N ASN A 210 -13.30 23.67 -27.26
CA ASN A 210 -13.90 24.52 -26.23
C ASN A 210 -13.28 24.27 -24.82
N ASP A 211 -14.04 23.72 -23.89
CA ASP A 211 -13.66 23.41 -22.52
C ASP A 211 -13.24 21.94 -22.33
N ILE A 212 -13.06 21.19 -23.42
CA ILE A 212 -12.74 19.75 -23.39
C ILE A 212 -11.31 19.54 -23.88
N SER A 213 -10.55 18.74 -23.12
CA SER A 213 -9.25 18.19 -23.53
C SER A 213 -9.33 16.66 -23.52
N TYR A 214 -8.66 16.04 -24.49
CA TYR A 214 -8.56 14.57 -24.59
C TYR A 214 -7.19 14.15 -25.09
N TYR A 215 -6.66 13.10 -24.51
CA TYR A 215 -5.44 12.41 -24.93
C TYR A 215 -5.65 10.89 -24.90
N GLU A 216 -5.11 10.22 -25.90
CA GLU A 216 -4.96 8.77 -25.94
C GLU A 216 -3.54 8.45 -26.39
N GLY A 217 -2.86 7.56 -25.65
CA GLY A 217 -1.51 7.16 -26.00
C GLY A 217 -1.22 5.73 -25.56
N THR A 218 -0.33 5.08 -26.33
CA THR A 218 0.04 3.67 -26.15
C THR A 218 1.50 3.56 -25.72
N THR A 219 1.77 2.71 -24.72
CA THR A 219 3.12 2.41 -24.25
C THR A 219 3.94 1.65 -25.28
N LYS A 220 5.24 1.88 -25.30
CA LYS A 220 6.16 1.32 -26.33
C LYS A 220 6.46 -0.15 -26.13
N GLY A 221 6.61 -0.60 -24.88
CA GLY A 221 7.01 -1.95 -24.53
C GLY A 221 5.85 -2.86 -24.12
N SER A 222 5.02 -2.39 -23.20
CA SER A 222 3.86 -3.16 -22.71
C SER A 222 2.64 -3.12 -23.65
N HIS A 223 2.59 -2.18 -24.60
CA HIS A 223 1.49 -1.97 -25.54
C HIS A 223 0.13 -1.71 -24.87
N LEU A 224 0.15 -1.15 -23.66
CA LEU A 224 -1.04 -0.71 -22.94
C LEU A 224 -1.43 0.70 -23.40
N THR A 225 -2.73 0.96 -23.52
CA THR A 225 -3.25 2.28 -23.90
C THR A 225 -3.86 2.97 -22.69
N VAL A 226 -3.51 4.23 -22.48
CA VAL A 226 -4.20 5.14 -21.57
C VAL A 226 -5.00 6.16 -22.36
N ALA A 227 -6.22 6.44 -21.91
CA ALA A 227 -7.03 7.55 -22.36
C ALA A 227 -7.34 8.46 -21.17
N CYS A 228 -7.19 9.76 -21.34
CA CYS A 228 -7.52 10.74 -20.31
C CYS A 228 -8.07 12.01 -20.92
N GLY A 229 -8.82 12.76 -20.13
CA GLY A 229 -9.39 14.02 -20.57
C GLY A 229 -9.87 14.87 -19.43
N SER A 230 -10.26 16.11 -19.75
CA SER A 230 -10.85 17.03 -18.79
C SER A 230 -11.96 17.86 -19.41
N VAL A 231 -12.88 18.33 -18.54
CA VAL A 231 -13.97 19.24 -18.87
C VAL A 231 -14.18 20.23 -17.73
N HIS A 232 -14.72 21.40 -18.02
CA HIS A 232 -14.80 22.48 -17.04
C HIS A 232 -16.22 23.02 -16.84
N GLU A 233 -16.47 23.58 -15.66
CA GLU A 233 -17.63 24.37 -15.32
C GLU A 233 -17.19 25.67 -14.66
N LEU A 234 -17.89 26.78 -14.96
CA LEU A 234 -17.55 28.11 -14.46
C LEU A 234 -18.68 28.70 -13.64
N TRP A 235 -18.28 29.39 -12.56
CA TRP A 235 -19.23 30.05 -11.65
C TRP A 235 -18.75 31.48 -11.36
N CYS A 236 -19.68 32.41 -11.25
CA CYS A 236 -19.40 33.76 -10.78
C CYS A 236 -20.40 34.08 -9.66
N ASP A 237 -19.87 34.34 -8.46
CA ASP A 237 -20.66 34.65 -7.27
C ASP A 237 -21.81 33.62 -6.99
N GLY A 238 -21.49 32.33 -7.18
CA GLY A 238 -22.41 31.19 -6.95
C GLY A 238 -23.41 30.93 -8.09
N GLN A 239 -23.29 31.64 -9.22
CA GLN A 239 -24.14 31.42 -10.40
C GLN A 239 -23.31 30.81 -11.53
N THR A 240 -23.82 29.77 -12.18
CA THR A 240 -23.18 29.12 -13.33
C THR A 240 -23.09 30.11 -14.50
N VAL A 241 -21.93 30.14 -15.15
CA VAL A 241 -21.65 30.99 -16.32
C VAL A 241 -21.56 30.09 -17.56
N THR A 242 -22.59 30.19 -18.45
CA THR A 242 -22.71 29.32 -19.62
C THR A 242 -22.31 29.95 -20.94
N ASN A 243 -22.41 31.27 -21.06
CA ASN A 243 -22.11 32.00 -22.31
C ASN A 243 -20.70 32.59 -22.24
N VAL A 244 -19.71 31.76 -22.31
CA VAL A 244 -18.27 32.14 -22.34
C VAL A 244 -17.60 31.65 -23.61
N ASN A 245 -16.62 32.38 -24.06
CA ASN A 245 -15.84 32.00 -25.23
C ASN A 245 -14.57 31.27 -24.74
N TRP A 246 -14.56 29.96 -24.90
CA TRP A 246 -13.37 29.16 -24.70
C TRP A 246 -12.49 29.21 -25.95
N MET A 247 -11.19 29.37 -25.75
CA MET A 247 -10.18 29.23 -26.80
C MET A 247 -9.43 27.92 -26.52
N ALA A 248 -9.46 27.02 -27.49
CA ALA A 248 -8.80 25.73 -27.39
C ALA A 248 -7.65 25.67 -28.40
N GLU A 249 -6.51 25.12 -27.96
CA GLU A 249 -5.32 24.92 -28.78
C GLU A 249 -4.86 23.46 -28.63
N GLU A 250 -4.54 22.81 -29.76
CA GLU A 250 -3.98 21.46 -29.81
C GLU A 250 -2.50 21.54 -30.19
N GLY A 251 -1.63 20.97 -29.36
CA GLY A 251 -0.24 20.69 -29.68
C GLY A 251 -0.01 19.23 -30.04
N GLU A 252 1.24 18.84 -30.18
CA GLU A 252 1.60 17.42 -30.46
C GLU A 252 1.38 16.55 -29.20
N MET A 253 1.69 17.08 -28.01
CA MET A 253 1.68 16.37 -26.75
C MET A 253 0.96 17.15 -25.65
N ASP A 254 0.27 18.21 -25.98
CA ASP A 254 -0.39 19.07 -25.03
C ASP A 254 -1.68 19.66 -25.59
N THR A 255 -2.55 20.09 -24.70
CA THR A 255 -3.71 20.91 -25.04
C THR A 255 -3.84 22.08 -24.09
N ILE A 256 -4.37 23.18 -24.57
CA ILE A 256 -4.66 24.37 -23.78
C ILE A 256 -6.12 24.74 -23.99
N SER A 257 -6.87 24.92 -22.90
CA SER A 257 -8.21 25.51 -22.90
C SER A 257 -8.18 26.78 -22.05
N ARG A 258 -8.49 27.91 -22.68
CA ARG A 258 -8.37 29.23 -22.08
C ARG A 258 -9.71 29.94 -22.03
N VAL A 259 -10.01 30.57 -20.89
CA VAL A 259 -11.22 31.38 -20.71
C VAL A 259 -10.94 32.60 -19.85
N SER A 260 -11.52 33.75 -20.21
CA SER A 260 -11.39 35.01 -19.47
C SER A 260 -12.75 35.51 -19.00
N LEU A 261 -12.83 35.91 -17.74
CA LEU A 261 -14.03 36.41 -17.09
C LEU A 261 -13.75 37.77 -16.43
N SER A 262 -14.77 38.66 -16.42
CA SER A 262 -14.70 39.87 -15.62
C SER A 262 -14.98 39.57 -14.15
N ALA A 263 -14.09 39.95 -13.27
CA ALA A 263 -14.22 39.82 -11.83
C ALA A 263 -14.44 41.18 -11.17
N LYS A 264 -15.35 41.25 -10.22
CA LYS A 264 -15.60 42.43 -9.40
C LYS A 264 -14.93 42.26 -8.03
N GLU A 265 -14.54 43.36 -7.42
CA GLU A 265 -14.03 43.37 -6.06
C GLU A 265 -14.96 42.62 -5.08
N GLY A 266 -14.39 41.73 -4.28
CA GLY A 266 -15.08 40.89 -3.30
C GLY A 266 -15.93 39.75 -3.86
N LYS A 267 -16.03 39.60 -5.22
CA LYS A 267 -16.82 38.53 -5.86
C LYS A 267 -15.93 37.37 -6.28
N CYS A 268 -16.40 36.15 -5.99
CA CYS A 268 -15.68 34.94 -6.29
C CYS A 268 -15.92 34.45 -7.73
N VAL A 269 -14.86 34.16 -8.45
CA VAL A 269 -14.88 33.42 -9.72
C VAL A 269 -14.35 32.02 -9.46
N THR A 270 -15.07 31.00 -9.92
CA THR A 270 -14.70 29.59 -9.66
C THR A 270 -14.63 28.82 -10.97
N LEU A 271 -13.58 28.04 -11.12
CA LEU A 271 -13.44 26.99 -12.12
C LEU A 271 -13.52 25.63 -11.44
N ASP A 272 -14.46 24.81 -11.85
CA ASP A 272 -14.49 23.37 -11.55
C ASP A 272 -13.92 22.61 -12.74
N LYS A 273 -12.87 21.82 -12.52
CA LYS A 273 -12.24 20.97 -13.52
C LYS A 273 -12.45 19.51 -13.14
N PHE A 274 -13.08 18.75 -14.04
CA PHE A 274 -13.27 17.31 -13.90
C PHE A 274 -12.27 16.61 -14.82
N ILE A 275 -11.58 15.60 -14.31
CA ILE A 275 -10.50 14.87 -14.97
C ILE A 275 -10.84 13.39 -14.92
N CYS A 276 -10.69 12.69 -16.06
CA CYS A 276 -10.92 11.26 -16.17
C CYS A 276 -9.67 10.57 -16.69
N TYR A 277 -9.35 9.40 -16.10
CA TYR A 277 -8.36 8.44 -16.62
C TYR A 277 -9.02 7.08 -16.80
N SER A 278 -8.70 6.41 -17.92
CA SER A 278 -9.08 5.02 -18.20
C SER A 278 -8.00 4.33 -19.00
N THR A 279 -7.95 3.01 -18.97
CA THR A 279 -6.89 2.24 -19.64
C THR A 279 -7.43 1.02 -20.38
N SER A 280 -6.60 0.46 -21.27
CA SER A 280 -6.87 -0.80 -21.94
C SER A 280 -6.89 -2.04 -21.01
N LEU A 281 -6.53 -1.89 -19.74
CA LEU A 281 -6.72 -2.92 -18.70
C LEU A 281 -8.19 -3.05 -18.27
N ASP A 282 -8.96 -1.96 -18.40
CA ASP A 282 -10.39 -1.95 -18.06
C ASP A 282 -11.26 -2.41 -19.21
N MET A 283 -10.96 -1.98 -20.44
CA MET A 283 -11.78 -2.19 -21.64
C MET A 283 -10.97 -2.16 -22.93
N GLU A 284 -11.59 -2.55 -24.03
CA GLU A 284 -11.01 -2.50 -25.38
C GLU A 284 -10.67 -1.04 -25.77
N LYS A 285 -9.50 -0.84 -26.43
CA LYS A 285 -8.98 0.48 -26.83
C LYS A 285 -10.02 1.35 -27.54
N GLU A 286 -10.77 0.75 -28.44
CA GLU A 286 -11.78 1.43 -29.27
C GLU A 286 -12.93 2.06 -28.47
N LYS A 287 -13.13 1.61 -27.23
CA LYS A 287 -14.19 2.11 -26.32
C LYS A 287 -13.71 3.22 -25.39
N LEU A 288 -12.40 3.43 -25.26
CA LEU A 288 -11.82 4.33 -24.27
C LEU A 288 -12.27 5.78 -24.46
N GLU A 289 -12.27 6.29 -25.71
CA GLU A 289 -12.66 7.67 -26.00
C GLU A 289 -14.12 7.96 -25.59
N ALA A 290 -15.04 7.08 -26.00
CA ALA A 290 -16.46 7.25 -25.63
C ALA A 290 -16.67 7.15 -24.12
N PHE A 291 -15.99 6.19 -23.47
CA PHE A 291 -16.05 6.04 -22.01
C PHE A 291 -15.56 7.29 -21.27
N VAL A 292 -14.41 7.85 -21.64
CA VAL A 292 -13.88 9.07 -21.02
C VAL A 292 -14.83 10.25 -21.20
N GLN A 293 -15.41 10.41 -22.40
CA GLN A 293 -16.37 11.48 -22.67
C GLN A 293 -17.65 11.32 -21.84
N ASP A 294 -18.20 10.10 -21.74
CA ASP A 294 -19.41 9.82 -20.96
C ASP A 294 -19.16 10.04 -19.46
N GLU A 295 -18.02 9.59 -18.92
CA GLU A 295 -17.66 9.80 -17.51
C GLU A 295 -17.46 11.29 -17.19
N LEU A 296 -16.80 12.06 -18.05
CA LEU A 296 -16.62 13.49 -17.88
C LEU A 296 -17.96 14.24 -17.93
N ALA A 297 -18.84 13.88 -18.87
CA ALA A 297 -20.18 14.48 -18.98
C ALA A 297 -21.02 14.18 -17.74
N ALA A 298 -20.97 12.96 -17.22
CA ALA A 298 -21.66 12.55 -16.01
C ALA A 298 -21.11 13.29 -14.78
N ALA A 299 -19.78 13.37 -14.61
CA ALA A 299 -19.15 14.07 -13.49
C ALA A 299 -19.50 15.58 -13.50
N LYS A 300 -19.45 16.24 -14.68
CA LYS A 300 -19.86 17.62 -14.85
C LYS A 300 -21.35 17.83 -14.52
N SER A 301 -22.21 16.90 -14.94
CA SER A 301 -23.65 16.95 -14.64
C SER A 301 -23.94 16.78 -13.14
N GLU A 302 -23.19 15.97 -12.43
CA GLU A 302 -23.30 15.84 -10.97
C GLU A 302 -22.76 17.07 -10.25
N GLY A 303 -21.70 17.66 -10.76
CA GLY A 303 -21.03 18.84 -10.22
C GLY A 303 -20.11 18.53 -9.03
N TYR A 304 -19.22 19.48 -8.74
CA TYR A 304 -18.18 19.33 -7.70
C TYR A 304 -18.76 19.04 -6.30
N GLU A 305 -19.83 19.75 -5.90
CA GLU A 305 -20.40 19.58 -4.54
C GLU A 305 -20.96 18.17 -4.32
N LYS A 306 -21.54 17.57 -5.35
CA LYS A 306 -22.06 16.19 -5.24
C LYS A 306 -20.93 15.17 -5.14
N LEU A 307 -19.86 15.33 -5.93
CA LEU A 307 -18.67 14.49 -5.81
C LEU A 307 -18.02 14.62 -4.43
N LYS A 308 -17.94 15.84 -3.90
CA LYS A 308 -17.43 16.12 -2.55
C LYS A 308 -18.27 15.45 -1.46
N GLU A 309 -19.60 15.50 -1.58
CA GLU A 309 -20.53 14.82 -0.66
C GLU A 309 -20.33 13.29 -0.70
N GLN A 310 -20.24 12.70 -1.89
CA GLN A 310 -19.99 11.27 -2.07
C GLN A 310 -18.64 10.85 -1.48
N GLN A 311 -17.60 11.66 -1.66
CA GLN A 311 -16.28 11.46 -1.08
C GLN A 311 -16.34 11.41 0.46
N LYS A 312 -16.99 12.40 1.06
CA LYS A 312 -17.20 12.46 2.52
C LYS A 312 -17.96 11.25 3.05
N ASN A 313 -19.03 10.84 2.38
CA ASN A 313 -19.84 9.70 2.78
C ASN A 313 -18.99 8.41 2.76
N TYR A 314 -18.21 8.18 1.69
CA TYR A 314 -17.31 7.03 1.60
C TYR A 314 -16.29 7.03 2.75
N MET A 315 -15.63 8.16 2.99
CA MET A 315 -14.65 8.28 4.06
C MET A 315 -15.28 8.11 5.45
N GLN A 316 -16.49 8.61 5.64
CA GLN A 316 -17.23 8.44 6.89
C GLN A 316 -17.56 6.96 7.16
N ASP A 317 -17.98 6.22 6.12
CA ASP A 317 -18.24 4.78 6.24
C ASP A 317 -16.94 4.00 6.53
N PHE A 318 -15.84 4.35 5.88
CA PHE A 318 -14.53 3.76 6.17
C PHE A 318 -14.11 4.01 7.63
N TRP A 319 -14.14 5.25 8.09
CA TRP A 319 -13.74 5.60 9.47
C TRP A 319 -14.64 4.97 10.52
N LYS A 320 -15.90 4.69 10.21
CA LYS A 320 -16.81 3.99 11.13
C LYS A 320 -16.26 2.63 11.58
N THR A 321 -15.49 1.94 10.73
CA THR A 321 -14.93 0.60 11.04
C THR A 321 -13.43 0.61 11.24
N ALA A 322 -12.70 1.45 10.54
CA ALA A 322 -11.23 1.41 10.53
C ALA A 322 -10.57 2.34 11.55
N ASP A 323 -11.32 3.29 12.11
CA ASP A 323 -10.79 4.23 13.09
C ASP A 323 -10.27 3.53 14.35
N VAL A 324 -9.15 4.02 14.83
CA VAL A 324 -8.55 3.64 16.12
C VAL A 324 -8.27 4.91 16.90
N GLU A 325 -8.92 5.06 18.03
CA GLU A 325 -8.78 6.23 18.91
C GLU A 325 -7.77 5.95 20.02
N ILE A 326 -6.85 6.89 20.23
CA ILE A 326 -5.89 6.89 21.34
C ILE A 326 -6.11 8.13 22.18
N LYS A 327 -6.38 7.97 23.48
CA LYS A 327 -6.43 9.10 24.42
C LYS A 327 -5.13 9.23 25.20
N GLY A 328 -4.58 10.45 25.23
CA GLY A 328 -3.34 10.78 25.93
C GLY A 328 -2.16 11.10 25.00
N ASN A 329 -2.30 10.93 23.66
CA ASN A 329 -1.24 11.30 22.72
C ASN A 329 -1.80 11.70 21.34
N GLU A 330 -1.99 13.01 21.09
CA GLU A 330 -2.52 13.54 19.82
C GLU A 330 -1.55 13.40 18.65
N GLU A 331 -0.25 13.40 18.92
CA GLU A 331 0.78 13.22 17.90
C GLU A 331 0.72 11.81 17.27
N LEU A 332 0.58 10.79 18.10
CA LEU A 332 0.42 9.40 17.63
C LEU A 332 -0.93 9.19 16.96
N GLN A 333 -1.99 9.86 17.45
CA GLN A 333 -3.31 9.82 16.82
C GLN A 333 -3.28 10.39 15.40
N GLN A 334 -2.60 11.53 15.20
CA GLN A 334 -2.40 12.11 13.87
C GLN A 334 -1.67 11.15 12.93
N GLY A 335 -0.57 10.53 13.39
CA GLY A 335 0.20 9.55 12.62
C GLY A 335 -0.63 8.32 12.24
N LEU A 336 -1.47 7.83 13.13
CA LEU A 336 -2.34 6.68 12.90
C LEU A 336 -3.41 6.98 11.85
N HIS A 337 -4.10 8.13 11.93
CA HIS A 337 -5.07 8.55 10.91
C HIS A 337 -4.39 8.74 9.54
N PHE A 338 -3.20 9.34 9.51
CA PHE A 338 -2.41 9.50 8.30
C PHE A 338 -2.09 8.15 7.65
N ASN A 339 -1.63 7.19 8.44
CA ASN A 339 -1.29 5.86 7.95
C ASN A 339 -2.52 5.12 7.40
N LEU A 340 -3.62 5.10 8.12
CA LEU A 340 -4.86 4.44 7.67
C LEU A 340 -5.46 5.10 6.43
N PHE A 341 -5.43 6.43 6.35
CA PHE A 341 -5.86 7.17 5.16
C PHE A 341 -5.07 6.75 3.92
N HIS A 342 -3.74 6.66 4.02
CA HIS A 342 -2.91 6.24 2.90
C HIS A 342 -3.10 4.78 2.51
N ILE A 343 -3.41 3.89 3.46
CA ILE A 343 -3.73 2.48 3.16
C ILE A 343 -5.01 2.39 2.32
N ILE A 344 -6.11 3.01 2.76
CA ILE A 344 -7.38 2.87 2.06
C ILE A 344 -7.35 3.48 0.67
N GLN A 345 -6.66 4.60 0.48
CA GLN A 345 -6.58 5.23 -0.83
C GLN A 345 -5.65 4.51 -1.81
N SER A 346 -4.75 3.61 -1.34
CA SER A 346 -3.79 2.93 -2.19
C SER A 346 -4.20 1.50 -2.60
N ALA A 347 -5.16 0.89 -1.90
CA ALA A 347 -5.58 -0.49 -2.13
C ALA A 347 -6.39 -0.64 -3.43
N GLY A 348 -5.98 -1.56 -4.32
CA GLY A 348 -6.73 -1.92 -5.52
C GLY A 348 -8.10 -2.52 -5.19
N ARG A 349 -9.14 -2.17 -5.98
CA ARG A 349 -10.54 -2.56 -5.74
C ARG A 349 -11.21 -3.26 -6.89
N ASP A 350 -10.49 -3.57 -7.96
CA ASP A 350 -11.06 -4.16 -9.17
C ASP A 350 -10.87 -5.70 -9.25
N GLY A 351 -10.05 -6.27 -8.38
CA GLY A 351 -9.69 -7.68 -8.41
C GLY A 351 -8.67 -8.05 -9.49
N LYS A 352 -8.11 -7.07 -10.17
CA LYS A 352 -7.10 -7.23 -11.23
C LYS A 352 -5.78 -6.56 -10.85
N THR A 353 -5.82 -5.63 -9.91
CA THR A 353 -4.67 -4.88 -9.42
C THR A 353 -4.45 -5.11 -7.93
N GLY A 354 -3.20 -5.08 -7.51
CA GLY A 354 -2.78 -5.19 -6.12
C GLY A 354 -2.62 -3.83 -5.46
N MET A 355 -1.67 -3.77 -4.51
CA MET A 355 -1.25 -2.54 -3.86
C MET A 355 0.28 -2.43 -3.91
N GLY A 356 0.80 -1.35 -4.48
CA GLY A 356 2.24 -1.09 -4.49
C GLY A 356 2.78 -0.86 -3.09
N ALA A 357 4.02 -1.28 -2.83
CA ALA A 357 4.69 -1.03 -1.56
C ALA A 357 4.83 0.47 -1.23
N LYS A 358 4.80 1.32 -2.26
CA LYS A 358 4.79 2.79 -2.18
C LYS A 358 3.42 3.41 -2.47
N GLY A 359 2.35 2.61 -2.47
CA GLY A 359 1.01 3.04 -2.84
C GLY A 359 0.95 3.59 -4.27
N LEU A 360 0.16 4.64 -4.46
CA LEU A 360 0.07 5.42 -5.70
C LEU A 360 0.57 6.86 -5.49
N SER A 361 1.53 7.04 -4.57
CA SER A 361 2.04 8.35 -4.14
C SER A 361 3.45 8.66 -4.64
N GLY A 362 4.08 7.73 -5.37
CA GLY A 362 5.41 7.89 -5.94
C GLY A 362 5.87 6.65 -6.71
N GLU A 363 7.05 6.75 -7.31
CA GLU A 363 7.63 5.75 -8.22
C GLU A 363 8.56 4.74 -7.52
N GLY A 364 8.69 4.82 -6.20
CA GLY A 364 9.60 3.95 -5.47
C GLY A 364 9.27 2.48 -5.68
N TYR A 365 10.31 1.66 -5.78
CA TYR A 365 10.22 0.24 -6.16
C TYR A 365 9.47 0.01 -7.48
N GLU A 366 9.50 1.00 -8.39
CA GLU A 366 8.86 0.93 -9.71
C GLU A 366 7.36 0.62 -9.66
N GLY A 367 6.70 0.90 -8.52
CA GLY A 367 5.28 0.62 -8.29
C GLY A 367 4.93 -0.85 -8.11
N HIS A 368 5.91 -1.73 -7.90
CA HIS A 368 5.68 -3.17 -7.75
C HIS A 368 4.89 -3.53 -6.49
N TYR A 369 4.15 -4.62 -6.60
CA TYR A 369 3.48 -5.32 -5.51
C TYR A 369 4.41 -6.38 -4.92
N PHE A 370 4.41 -6.46 -3.59
CA PHE A 370 5.20 -7.38 -2.79
C PHE A 370 4.30 -8.09 -1.77
N TRP A 371 4.90 -8.95 -0.94
CA TRP A 371 4.24 -9.61 0.19
C TRP A 371 3.80 -8.66 1.31
N ASP A 372 4.18 -7.39 1.23
CA ASP A 372 3.69 -6.28 2.05
C ASP A 372 2.16 -6.28 2.13
N THR A 373 1.51 -6.56 1.01
CA THR A 373 0.06 -6.64 0.91
C THR A 373 -0.50 -7.77 1.79
N GLU A 374 0.06 -8.97 1.70
CA GLU A 374 -0.46 -10.16 2.37
C GLU A 374 -0.22 -10.12 3.88
N MET A 375 0.96 -9.67 4.30
CA MET A 375 1.37 -9.78 5.70
C MET A 375 1.06 -8.54 6.53
N TYR A 376 0.92 -7.38 5.88
CA TYR A 376 0.70 -6.12 6.58
C TYR A 376 -0.65 -5.48 6.23
N VAL A 377 -0.96 -5.30 4.96
CA VAL A 377 -2.17 -4.58 4.52
C VAL A 377 -3.43 -5.43 4.68
N LEU A 378 -3.42 -6.67 4.19
CA LEU A 378 -4.58 -7.56 4.26
C LEU A 378 -5.08 -7.81 5.69
N PRO A 379 -4.23 -8.03 6.71
CA PRO A 379 -4.73 -8.16 8.08
C PRO A 379 -5.55 -6.96 8.57
N VAL A 380 -5.21 -5.74 8.14
CA VAL A 380 -6.00 -4.54 8.44
C VAL A 380 -7.33 -4.57 7.70
N LEU A 381 -7.29 -4.73 6.37
CA LEU A 381 -8.49 -4.66 5.53
C LEU A 381 -9.45 -5.83 5.77
N ILE A 382 -8.97 -7.01 6.13
CA ILE A 382 -9.82 -8.17 6.47
C ILE A 382 -10.74 -7.83 7.65
N PHE A 383 -10.23 -7.13 8.66
CA PHE A 383 -11.02 -6.74 9.83
C PHE A 383 -11.81 -5.44 9.66
N THR A 384 -11.45 -4.58 8.69
CA THR A 384 -12.08 -3.27 8.51
C THR A 384 -12.89 -3.16 7.22
N GLU A 385 -12.32 -3.59 6.09
CA GLU A 385 -12.87 -3.49 4.72
C GLU A 385 -12.77 -4.83 3.98
N PRO A 386 -13.46 -5.90 4.43
CA PRO A 386 -13.30 -7.27 3.90
C PRO A 386 -13.60 -7.38 2.40
N GLU A 387 -14.43 -6.51 1.83
CA GLU A 387 -14.70 -6.48 0.40
C GLU A 387 -13.46 -6.01 -0.39
N THR A 388 -12.76 -4.99 0.11
CA THR A 388 -11.48 -4.55 -0.48
C THR A 388 -10.40 -5.64 -0.32
N ALA A 389 -10.34 -6.29 0.85
CA ALA A 389 -9.43 -7.42 1.06
C ALA A 389 -9.69 -8.56 0.06
N ARG A 390 -10.96 -8.90 -0.18
CA ARG A 390 -11.35 -9.90 -1.19
C ARG A 390 -10.83 -9.52 -2.58
N LYS A 391 -10.88 -8.24 -2.97
CA LYS A 391 -10.37 -7.78 -4.27
C LYS A 391 -8.85 -7.93 -4.41
N LEU A 392 -8.10 -7.69 -3.35
CA LEU A 392 -6.66 -7.94 -3.35
C LEU A 392 -6.33 -9.45 -3.44
N LEU A 393 -7.14 -10.32 -2.82
CA LEU A 393 -7.03 -11.77 -3.01
C LEU A 393 -7.48 -12.21 -4.42
N ASP A 394 -8.48 -11.54 -5.00
CA ASP A 394 -8.88 -11.76 -6.40
C ASP A 394 -7.72 -11.49 -7.38
N TYR A 395 -6.89 -10.47 -7.13
CA TYR A 395 -5.68 -10.22 -7.90
C TYR A 395 -4.72 -11.43 -7.87
N ARG A 396 -4.50 -12.04 -6.69
CA ARG A 396 -3.67 -13.25 -6.60
C ARG A 396 -4.26 -14.43 -7.39
N TYR A 397 -5.58 -14.57 -7.39
CA TYR A 397 -6.24 -15.56 -8.24
C TYR A 397 -6.12 -15.22 -9.73
N ALA A 398 -6.27 -13.97 -10.12
CA ALA A 398 -6.12 -13.52 -11.50
C ALA A 398 -4.71 -13.78 -12.06
N THR A 399 -3.67 -13.70 -11.20
CA THR A 399 -2.27 -13.95 -11.57
C THR A 399 -1.80 -15.40 -11.32
N LEU A 400 -2.68 -16.29 -10.93
CA LEU A 400 -2.36 -17.71 -10.71
C LEU A 400 -1.81 -18.42 -11.99
N PRO A 401 -2.26 -18.11 -13.22
CA PRO A 401 -1.64 -18.67 -14.43
C PRO A 401 -0.16 -18.35 -14.53
N GLN A 402 0.25 -17.10 -14.32
CA GLN A 402 1.65 -16.66 -14.34
C GLN A 402 2.48 -17.38 -13.26
N ALA A 403 1.89 -17.55 -12.07
CA ALA A 403 2.54 -18.30 -10.99
C ALA A 403 2.74 -19.79 -11.33
N ARG A 404 1.82 -20.40 -12.09
CA ARG A 404 1.99 -21.77 -12.63
C ARG A 404 3.14 -21.82 -13.62
N ASP A 405 3.18 -20.89 -14.57
CA ASP A 405 4.25 -20.82 -15.56
C ASP A 405 5.61 -20.61 -14.87
N ARG A 406 5.67 -19.76 -13.84
CA ARG A 406 6.88 -19.55 -13.05
C ARG A 406 7.34 -20.83 -12.36
N ALA A 407 6.44 -21.59 -11.75
CA ALA A 407 6.76 -22.89 -11.16
C ALA A 407 7.41 -23.84 -12.18
N ARG A 408 6.89 -23.91 -13.43
CA ARG A 408 7.45 -24.75 -14.49
C ARG A 408 8.83 -24.30 -14.93
N ILE A 409 9.07 -22.98 -15.02
CA ILE A 409 10.39 -22.41 -15.33
C ILE A 409 11.42 -22.83 -14.27
N LEU A 410 11.03 -22.91 -13.00
CA LEU A 410 11.92 -23.31 -11.89
C LEU A 410 11.99 -24.83 -11.69
N GLY A 411 11.40 -25.63 -12.56
CA GLY A 411 11.51 -27.07 -12.57
C GLY A 411 10.43 -27.83 -11.81
N HIS A 412 9.46 -27.15 -11.19
CA HIS A 412 8.35 -27.81 -10.53
C HIS A 412 7.34 -28.34 -11.55
N MET A 413 6.98 -29.62 -11.46
CA MET A 413 6.07 -30.24 -12.43
C MET A 413 4.60 -29.88 -12.22
N LYS A 414 4.19 -29.53 -10.98
CA LYS A 414 2.85 -29.11 -10.60
C LYS A 414 2.93 -27.89 -9.66
N GLY A 415 1.80 -27.29 -9.37
CA GLY A 415 1.71 -26.15 -8.45
C GLY A 415 1.94 -24.80 -9.08
N ALA A 416 1.92 -23.77 -8.27
CA ALA A 416 2.14 -22.38 -8.64
C ALA A 416 3.13 -21.72 -7.68
N LEU A 417 4.07 -20.93 -8.21
CA LEU A 417 5.04 -20.15 -7.44
C LEU A 417 4.86 -18.67 -7.76
N TYR A 418 4.33 -17.94 -6.81
CA TYR A 418 4.11 -16.50 -6.95
C TYR A 418 5.42 -15.71 -6.92
N PRO A 419 5.51 -14.62 -7.71
CA PRO A 419 6.72 -13.81 -7.78
C PRO A 419 6.94 -13.00 -6.49
N TRP A 420 8.21 -12.67 -6.22
CA TRP A 420 8.57 -11.77 -5.14
C TRP A 420 8.12 -10.34 -5.40
N ARG A 421 8.36 -9.82 -6.63
CA ARG A 421 7.92 -8.48 -7.04
C ARG A 421 7.30 -8.52 -8.44
N THR A 422 6.17 -7.82 -8.61
CA THR A 422 5.40 -7.87 -9.86
C THR A 422 4.37 -6.75 -9.94
N ILE A 423 3.90 -6.46 -11.16
CA ILE A 423 2.66 -5.74 -11.43
C ILE A 423 1.65 -6.67 -12.11
N ASN A 424 2.09 -7.41 -13.15
CA ASN A 424 1.24 -8.23 -14.01
C ASN A 424 1.17 -9.72 -13.61
N GLY A 425 1.82 -10.12 -12.52
CA GLY A 425 1.90 -11.50 -12.05
C GLY A 425 3.16 -12.26 -12.47
N GLU A 426 3.99 -11.72 -13.37
CA GLU A 426 5.29 -12.28 -13.71
C GLU A 426 6.38 -11.77 -12.77
N GLU A 427 7.42 -12.58 -12.54
CA GLU A 427 8.57 -12.17 -11.73
C GLU A 427 9.36 -11.05 -12.41
N ALA A 428 9.57 -9.94 -11.70
CA ALA A 428 10.34 -8.80 -12.20
C ALA A 428 11.73 -8.63 -11.53
N SER A 429 12.08 -9.48 -10.55
CA SER A 429 13.37 -9.41 -9.87
C SER A 429 14.51 -9.96 -10.73
N THR A 430 15.51 -9.14 -10.97
CA THR A 430 16.69 -9.49 -11.75
C THR A 430 17.76 -10.24 -10.96
N TYR A 431 17.70 -10.19 -9.63
CA TYR A 431 18.65 -10.84 -8.74
C TYR A 431 17.97 -12.00 -8.01
N TYR A 432 18.05 -13.20 -8.61
CA TYR A 432 17.34 -14.39 -8.14
C TYR A 432 17.62 -14.78 -6.67
N PRO A 433 18.84 -14.58 -6.11
CA PRO A 433 19.07 -14.97 -4.73
C PRO A 433 18.22 -14.18 -3.73
N LEU A 434 17.95 -12.92 -4.03
CA LEU A 434 17.10 -12.07 -3.20
C LEU A 434 15.62 -12.20 -3.55
N GLY A 435 15.29 -12.23 -4.85
CA GLY A 435 13.90 -12.22 -5.34
C GLY A 435 13.31 -13.61 -5.50
N THR A 436 13.65 -14.29 -6.59
CA THR A 436 13.07 -15.60 -6.97
C THR A 436 13.18 -16.66 -5.86
N ALA A 437 14.25 -16.65 -5.07
CA ALA A 437 14.43 -17.60 -3.98
C ALA A 437 13.52 -17.36 -2.76
N GLN A 438 12.73 -16.29 -2.73
CA GLN A 438 11.74 -16.04 -1.67
C GLN A 438 10.47 -16.88 -1.90
N TYR A 439 10.55 -18.15 -1.67
CA TYR A 439 9.45 -19.10 -1.81
C TYR A 439 8.34 -18.87 -0.78
N HIS A 440 8.65 -18.25 0.35
CA HIS A 440 7.69 -17.96 1.42
C HIS A 440 6.48 -17.14 0.96
N ILE A 441 6.59 -16.39 -0.16
CA ILE A 441 5.49 -15.62 -0.77
C ILE A 441 4.24 -16.51 -0.98
N ASN A 442 4.43 -17.77 -1.39
CA ASN A 442 3.34 -18.72 -1.52
C ASN A 442 2.58 -18.92 -0.20
N ALA A 443 3.31 -19.07 0.88
CA ALA A 443 2.72 -19.33 2.19
C ALA A 443 2.17 -18.03 2.83
N ASP A 444 2.73 -16.88 2.51
CA ASP A 444 2.21 -15.57 2.92
C ASP A 444 0.81 -15.32 2.31
N ILE A 445 0.64 -15.65 1.02
CA ILE A 445 -0.65 -15.59 0.32
C ILE A 445 -1.64 -16.59 0.95
N SER A 446 -1.19 -17.81 1.24
CA SER A 446 -2.01 -18.81 1.92
C SER A 446 -2.48 -18.33 3.28
N TYR A 447 -1.59 -17.74 4.08
CA TYR A 447 -1.91 -17.20 5.40
C TYR A 447 -2.97 -16.09 5.32
N ALA A 448 -2.78 -15.11 4.43
CA ALA A 448 -3.73 -14.02 4.25
C ALA A 448 -5.11 -14.53 3.80
N LEU A 449 -5.13 -15.49 2.87
CA LEU A 449 -6.35 -16.16 2.42
C LEU A 449 -7.03 -16.93 3.56
N SER A 450 -6.26 -17.70 4.33
CA SER A 450 -6.76 -18.44 5.48
C SER A 450 -7.35 -17.50 6.55
N LEU A 451 -6.67 -16.38 6.84
CA LEU A 451 -7.17 -15.36 7.76
C LEU A 451 -8.48 -14.73 7.24
N TYR A 452 -8.54 -14.40 5.94
CA TYR A 452 -9.76 -13.88 5.33
C TYR A 452 -10.94 -14.83 5.51
N LEU A 453 -10.75 -16.10 5.18
CA LEU A 453 -11.80 -17.12 5.32
C LEU A 453 -12.25 -17.31 6.78
N GLN A 454 -11.30 -17.28 7.73
CA GLN A 454 -11.61 -17.43 9.16
C GLN A 454 -12.37 -16.22 9.73
N VAL A 455 -12.05 -15.00 9.27
CA VAL A 455 -12.67 -13.77 9.78
C VAL A 455 -14.02 -13.50 9.13
N THR A 456 -14.17 -13.82 7.84
CA THR A 456 -15.40 -13.51 7.10
C THR A 456 -16.39 -14.65 7.00
N GLY A 457 -15.92 -15.91 7.12
CA GLY A 457 -16.74 -17.08 6.85
C GLY A 457 -17.11 -17.25 5.37
N ASP A 458 -16.41 -16.60 4.43
CA ASP A 458 -16.71 -16.61 2.98
C ASP A 458 -16.39 -17.96 2.33
N VAL A 459 -17.27 -18.92 2.55
CA VAL A 459 -17.17 -20.26 2.02
C VAL A 459 -17.28 -20.30 0.49
N GLU A 460 -18.03 -19.38 -0.10
CA GLU A 460 -18.16 -19.32 -1.56
C GLU A 460 -16.84 -18.93 -2.19
N TYR A 461 -16.09 -18.01 -1.59
CA TYR A 461 -14.75 -17.68 -2.05
C TYR A 461 -13.80 -18.89 -1.97
N LEU A 462 -13.88 -19.67 -0.88
CA LEU A 462 -13.11 -20.92 -0.76
C LEU A 462 -13.40 -21.88 -1.92
N LYS A 463 -14.69 -22.12 -2.25
CA LYS A 463 -15.10 -23.02 -3.33
C LYS A 463 -14.68 -22.54 -4.70
N GLU A 464 -14.87 -21.24 -4.99
CA GLU A 464 -14.67 -20.68 -6.32
C GLU A 464 -13.19 -20.48 -6.65
N LYS A 465 -12.37 -20.03 -5.69
CA LYS A 465 -11.02 -19.53 -5.90
C LYS A 465 -10.01 -20.00 -4.85
N GLY A 466 -10.37 -19.89 -3.58
CA GLY A 466 -9.43 -20.06 -2.46
C GLY A 466 -8.79 -21.45 -2.41
N ALA A 467 -9.59 -22.52 -2.56
CA ALA A 467 -9.06 -23.88 -2.54
C ALA A 467 -8.07 -24.15 -3.68
N GLU A 468 -8.29 -23.54 -4.85
CA GLU A 468 -7.37 -23.66 -5.97
C GLU A 468 -6.00 -23.04 -5.66
N ILE A 469 -5.97 -21.83 -5.07
CA ILE A 469 -4.72 -21.20 -4.62
C ILE A 469 -4.01 -22.06 -3.59
N LEU A 470 -4.73 -22.54 -2.57
CA LEU A 470 -4.16 -23.36 -1.49
C LEU A 470 -3.57 -24.69 -1.99
N ILE A 471 -4.26 -25.37 -2.92
CA ILE A 471 -3.77 -26.62 -3.52
C ILE A 471 -2.50 -26.36 -4.36
N GLU A 472 -2.52 -25.34 -5.22
CA GLU A 472 -1.41 -25.06 -6.13
C GLU A 472 -0.16 -24.57 -5.40
N THR A 473 -0.31 -23.77 -4.34
CA THR A 473 0.82 -23.36 -3.50
C THR A 473 1.38 -24.51 -2.68
N ALA A 474 0.52 -25.36 -2.12
CA ALA A 474 0.91 -26.55 -1.35
C ALA A 474 1.71 -27.57 -2.19
N ARG A 475 1.40 -27.72 -3.47
CA ARG A 475 2.13 -28.61 -4.39
C ARG A 475 3.59 -28.23 -4.54
N VAL A 476 3.91 -26.93 -4.57
CA VAL A 476 5.30 -26.45 -4.63
C VAL A 476 6.06 -26.83 -3.36
N TRP A 477 5.42 -26.70 -2.18
CA TRP A 477 6.03 -27.09 -0.93
C TRP A 477 6.32 -28.60 -0.83
N ALA A 478 5.49 -29.43 -1.44
CA ALA A 478 5.69 -30.88 -1.47
C ALA A 478 6.79 -31.31 -2.46
N ASP A 479 7.22 -30.43 -3.37
CA ASP A 479 8.21 -30.72 -4.42
C ASP A 479 9.59 -30.07 -4.13
N VAL A 480 9.62 -28.91 -3.48
CA VAL A 480 10.86 -28.12 -3.30
C VAL A 480 11.81 -28.72 -2.26
N GLY A 481 11.31 -29.44 -1.28
CA GLY A 481 12.10 -30.04 -0.20
C GLY A 481 12.29 -31.54 -0.36
N SER A 482 13.00 -32.13 0.59
CA SER A 482 13.24 -33.59 0.63
C SER A 482 13.36 -34.12 2.05
N PHE A 483 13.10 -35.42 2.23
CA PHE A 483 13.34 -36.12 3.50
C PHE A 483 14.84 -36.43 3.64
N ALA A 484 15.56 -35.66 4.47
CA ALA A 484 17.02 -35.72 4.60
C ALA A 484 17.47 -36.73 5.65
N GLU A 485 18.22 -37.78 5.25
CA GLU A 485 18.78 -38.77 6.18
C GLU A 485 19.69 -38.12 7.24
N CYS A 486 20.51 -37.14 6.86
CA CYS A 486 21.40 -36.41 7.75
C CYS A 486 20.65 -35.57 8.83
N LYS A 487 19.35 -35.34 8.66
CA LYS A 487 18.46 -34.71 9.62
C LYS A 487 17.46 -35.71 10.25
N GLY A 488 17.79 -37.01 10.24
CA GLY A 488 16.94 -38.05 10.84
C GLY A 488 15.62 -38.29 10.09
N GLY A 489 15.61 -38.10 8.78
CA GLY A 489 14.42 -38.27 7.94
C GLY A 489 13.41 -37.14 8.05
N LYS A 490 13.80 -35.99 8.57
CA LYS A 490 12.98 -34.77 8.57
C LYS A 490 12.90 -34.15 7.17
N TYR A 491 11.80 -33.46 6.89
CA TYR A 491 11.63 -32.75 5.63
C TYR A 491 12.35 -31.40 5.69
N CYS A 492 13.30 -31.19 4.77
CA CYS A 492 14.17 -30.03 4.71
C CYS A 492 13.95 -29.25 3.41
N ILE A 493 14.01 -27.94 3.48
CA ILE A 493 13.95 -27.04 2.35
C ILE A 493 15.28 -26.28 2.27
N CYS A 494 15.97 -26.41 1.13
CA CYS A 494 17.30 -25.81 0.92
C CYS A 494 17.25 -24.69 -0.11
N ASP A 495 18.27 -23.83 -0.13
CA ASP A 495 18.50 -22.77 -1.12
C ASP A 495 17.30 -21.79 -1.24
N VAL A 496 16.71 -21.39 -0.13
CA VAL A 496 15.63 -20.41 -0.06
C VAL A 496 16.08 -19.12 0.62
N THR A 497 15.38 -18.03 0.34
CA THR A 497 15.55 -16.76 1.05
C THR A 497 14.28 -16.52 1.87
N GLY A 498 14.44 -16.26 3.16
CA GLY A 498 13.35 -15.89 4.06
C GLY A 498 13.01 -14.39 3.97
N PRO A 499 12.18 -13.88 4.89
CA PRO A 499 11.89 -12.45 5.03
C PRO A 499 13.14 -11.58 5.19
N ASP A 500 14.18 -12.09 5.88
CA ASP A 500 15.45 -11.38 6.01
C ASP A 500 16.24 -11.42 4.70
N GLU A 501 16.48 -10.25 4.13
CA GLU A 501 17.17 -10.10 2.86
C GLU A 501 18.71 -10.06 2.99
N TYR A 502 19.26 -10.03 4.22
CA TYR A 502 20.71 -10.06 4.43
C TYR A 502 21.29 -11.48 4.38
N ASN A 503 20.44 -12.49 4.53
CA ASN A 503 20.81 -13.90 4.48
C ASN A 503 20.02 -14.59 3.37
N VAL A 504 20.64 -14.73 2.20
CA VAL A 504 20.00 -15.29 1.00
C VAL A 504 20.52 -16.70 0.70
N LEU A 505 19.72 -17.53 0.01
CA LEU A 505 20.04 -18.91 -0.37
C LEU A 505 20.51 -19.73 0.83
N VAL A 506 19.67 -19.80 1.84
CA VAL A 506 19.95 -20.53 3.09
C VAL A 506 19.19 -21.85 3.15
N ASP A 507 19.70 -22.78 3.96
CA ASP A 507 19.07 -24.05 4.21
C ASP A 507 18.20 -23.99 5.45
N ASN A 508 16.96 -24.50 5.33
CA ASN A 508 16.01 -24.62 6.42
C ASN A 508 15.75 -23.28 7.12
N ASN A 509 15.40 -22.23 6.34
CA ASN A 509 14.95 -20.98 6.94
C ASN A 509 13.73 -21.25 7.83
N PHE A 510 13.83 -20.84 9.10
CA PHE A 510 12.81 -21.12 10.10
C PHE A 510 11.42 -20.61 9.70
N TYR A 511 11.35 -19.35 9.25
CA TYR A 511 10.09 -18.76 8.80
C TYR A 511 9.51 -19.52 7.61
N THR A 512 10.30 -19.74 6.56
CA THR A 512 9.85 -20.46 5.36
C THR A 512 9.34 -21.84 5.69
N ASN A 513 10.06 -22.63 6.52
CA ASN A 513 9.65 -23.97 6.92
C ASN A 513 8.35 -23.95 7.75
N LEU A 514 8.20 -22.98 8.66
CA LEU A 514 6.99 -22.80 9.46
C LEU A 514 5.79 -22.47 8.57
N MET A 515 5.92 -21.47 7.72
CA MET A 515 4.85 -21.02 6.87
C MET A 515 4.49 -22.05 5.78
N ALA A 516 5.46 -22.77 5.22
CA ALA A 516 5.23 -23.88 4.30
C ALA A 516 4.40 -25.00 4.97
N ARG A 517 4.74 -25.36 6.21
CA ARG A 517 3.98 -26.34 6.99
C ARG A 517 2.54 -25.90 7.19
N GLU A 518 2.30 -24.64 7.53
CA GLU A 518 0.94 -24.11 7.73
C GLU A 518 0.17 -23.97 6.41
N ASN A 519 0.80 -23.59 5.30
CA ASN A 519 0.16 -23.61 3.98
C ASN A 519 -0.30 -25.04 3.59
N LEU A 520 0.52 -26.06 3.84
CA LEU A 520 0.14 -27.44 3.63
C LEU A 520 -1.07 -27.84 4.52
N ARG A 521 -1.12 -27.39 5.78
CA ARG A 521 -2.26 -27.61 6.68
C ARG A 521 -3.54 -26.94 6.17
N ASP A 522 -3.44 -25.70 5.70
CA ASP A 522 -4.57 -24.95 5.17
C ASP A 522 -5.12 -25.61 3.90
N ALA A 523 -4.25 -26.09 3.02
CA ALA A 523 -4.65 -26.86 1.84
C ALA A 523 -5.35 -28.19 2.22
N VAL A 524 -4.82 -28.91 3.21
CA VAL A 524 -5.47 -30.13 3.73
C VAL A 524 -6.85 -29.81 4.28
N ARG A 525 -6.98 -28.78 5.12
CA ARG A 525 -8.26 -28.35 5.69
C ARG A 525 -9.27 -27.95 4.61
N ALA A 526 -8.82 -27.21 3.60
CA ALA A 526 -9.66 -26.79 2.48
C ALA A 526 -10.22 -28.00 1.71
N VAL A 527 -9.36 -28.97 1.38
CA VAL A 527 -9.79 -30.18 0.66
C VAL A 527 -10.72 -31.05 1.53
N GLU A 528 -10.43 -31.20 2.83
CA GLU A 528 -11.31 -31.93 3.76
C GLU A 528 -12.68 -31.27 3.89
N TYR A 529 -12.71 -29.93 4.00
CA TYR A 529 -13.95 -29.17 4.01
C TYR A 529 -14.77 -29.39 2.74
N LEU A 530 -14.15 -29.29 1.54
CA LEU A 530 -14.83 -29.55 0.27
C LEU A 530 -15.33 -31.00 0.15
N LYS A 531 -14.55 -31.95 0.63
CA LYS A 531 -14.94 -33.36 0.64
C LYS A 531 -16.20 -33.63 1.49
N GLU A 532 -16.33 -32.92 2.62
CA GLU A 532 -17.45 -33.08 3.54
C GLU A 532 -18.68 -32.25 3.09
N HIS A 533 -18.48 -31.02 2.60
CA HIS A 533 -19.56 -30.05 2.42
C HIS A 533 -19.83 -29.61 0.98
N ALA A 534 -18.90 -29.86 0.02
CA ALA A 534 -18.96 -29.34 -1.36
C ALA A 534 -18.30 -30.31 -2.36
N GLN A 535 -18.78 -31.54 -2.43
CA GLN A 535 -18.17 -32.62 -3.23
C GLN A 535 -18.11 -32.32 -4.73
N GLU A 536 -19.08 -31.57 -5.28
CA GLU A 536 -19.08 -31.18 -6.69
C GLU A 536 -17.95 -30.19 -7.00
N ASP A 537 -17.68 -29.25 -6.08
CA ASP A 537 -16.57 -28.32 -6.21
C ASP A 537 -15.23 -29.03 -6.08
N LEU A 538 -15.10 -30.00 -5.18
CA LEU A 538 -13.89 -30.82 -5.10
C LEU A 538 -13.66 -31.57 -6.40
N LYS A 539 -14.69 -32.22 -6.96
CA LYS A 539 -14.58 -32.94 -8.24
C LYS A 539 -14.17 -32.02 -9.38
N ARG A 540 -14.73 -30.82 -9.45
CA ARG A 540 -14.34 -29.79 -10.42
C ARG A 540 -12.85 -29.43 -10.30
N LEU A 541 -12.35 -29.28 -9.07
CA LEU A 541 -10.93 -29.00 -8.83
C LEU A 541 -10.03 -30.20 -9.17
N GLU A 542 -10.45 -31.44 -8.84
CA GLU A 542 -9.73 -32.67 -9.22
C GLU A 542 -9.57 -32.75 -10.75
N GLU A 543 -10.64 -32.50 -11.50
CA GLU A 543 -10.63 -32.50 -12.97
C GLU A 543 -9.77 -31.35 -13.53
N LYS A 544 -9.96 -30.12 -13.00
CA LYS A 544 -9.26 -28.92 -13.47
C LYS A 544 -7.75 -28.98 -13.25
N LEU A 545 -7.32 -29.52 -12.09
CA LEU A 545 -5.94 -29.44 -11.63
C LEU A 545 -5.18 -30.77 -11.82
N ASP A 546 -5.81 -31.81 -12.35
CA ASP A 546 -5.29 -33.17 -12.26
C ASP A 546 -4.84 -33.47 -10.82
N PHE A 547 -5.74 -33.15 -9.86
CA PHE A 547 -5.52 -33.29 -8.44
C PHE A 547 -6.08 -34.60 -7.93
N SER A 548 -5.38 -35.20 -7.00
CA SER A 548 -5.86 -36.39 -6.28
C SER A 548 -5.77 -36.19 -4.79
N VAL A 549 -6.84 -36.50 -4.05
CA VAL A 549 -6.83 -36.49 -2.60
C VAL A 549 -5.73 -37.37 -1.98
N LYS A 550 -5.11 -38.27 -2.75
CA LYS A 550 -3.92 -39.01 -2.33
C LYS A 550 -2.70 -38.12 -2.11
N GLU A 551 -2.65 -36.95 -2.76
CA GLU A 551 -1.57 -35.99 -2.50
C GLU A 551 -1.54 -35.56 -1.03
N LEU A 552 -2.69 -35.57 -0.34
CA LEU A 552 -2.79 -35.25 1.08
C LEU A 552 -2.00 -36.20 2.00
N GLU A 553 -1.75 -37.44 1.57
CA GLU A 553 -0.96 -38.38 2.36
C GLU A 553 0.48 -37.88 2.50
N LEU A 554 1.09 -37.46 1.39
CA LEU A 554 2.42 -36.84 1.38
C LEU A 554 2.42 -35.52 2.15
N TRP A 555 1.40 -34.66 1.96
CA TRP A 555 1.35 -33.37 2.64
C TRP A 555 1.27 -33.54 4.17
N ARG A 556 0.49 -34.51 4.68
CA ARG A 556 0.44 -34.83 6.12
C ARG A 556 1.77 -35.35 6.64
N GLU A 557 2.48 -36.18 5.86
CA GLU A 557 3.83 -36.65 6.23
C GLU A 557 4.82 -35.50 6.33
N ILE A 558 4.78 -34.58 5.37
CA ILE A 558 5.64 -33.36 5.38
C ILE A 558 5.32 -32.48 6.59
N ILE A 559 4.03 -32.23 6.88
CA ILE A 559 3.59 -31.44 8.03
C ILE A 559 4.16 -32.01 9.34
N GLU A 560 4.12 -33.34 9.51
CA GLU A 560 4.61 -34.03 10.73
C GLU A 560 6.15 -34.01 10.83
N LYS A 561 6.82 -34.12 9.68
CA LYS A 561 8.28 -34.27 9.62
C LYS A 561 9.04 -32.98 9.30
N MET A 562 8.36 -31.84 9.13
CA MET A 562 9.03 -30.58 8.83
C MET A 562 10.15 -30.28 9.83
N TYR A 563 11.32 -29.94 9.31
CA TYR A 563 12.50 -29.64 10.12
C TYR A 563 12.52 -28.17 10.54
N PHE A 564 12.92 -27.91 11.77
CA PHE A 564 13.20 -26.58 12.30
C PHE A 564 14.61 -26.55 12.91
N PRO A 565 15.48 -25.63 12.54
CA PRO A 565 16.77 -25.46 13.20
C PRO A 565 16.57 -25.05 14.66
N TYR A 566 17.34 -25.63 15.58
CA TYR A 566 17.27 -25.33 17.00
C TYR A 566 18.65 -25.35 17.66
N ASP A 567 18.97 -24.30 18.43
CA ASP A 567 20.20 -24.21 19.24
C ASP A 567 19.89 -24.64 20.68
N GLU A 568 20.27 -25.88 21.01
CA GLU A 568 20.04 -26.47 22.34
C GLU A 568 20.70 -25.68 23.47
N LYS A 569 21.82 -25.03 23.22
CA LYS A 569 22.56 -24.28 24.24
C LYS A 569 21.85 -22.98 24.61
N ARG A 570 21.32 -22.26 23.61
CA ARG A 570 20.59 -21.00 23.80
C ARG A 570 19.09 -21.21 23.95
N GLN A 571 18.59 -22.36 23.56
CA GLN A 571 17.16 -22.69 23.49
C GLN A 571 16.38 -21.69 22.60
N VAL A 572 16.94 -21.39 21.44
CA VAL A 572 16.35 -20.53 20.42
C VAL A 572 16.28 -21.24 19.07
N TYR A 573 15.43 -20.75 18.19
CA TYR A 573 15.34 -21.17 16.80
C TYR A 573 16.20 -20.24 15.93
N PRO A 574 17.40 -20.67 15.46
CA PRO A 574 18.16 -19.91 14.49
C PRO A 574 17.37 -19.68 13.22
N MET A 575 17.64 -18.56 12.52
CA MET A 575 16.97 -18.20 11.28
C MET A 575 17.17 -19.25 10.17
N ASP A 576 18.33 -19.89 10.14
CA ASP A 576 18.71 -20.97 9.22
C ASP A 576 19.80 -21.86 9.82
N ASP A 577 20.11 -22.97 9.16
CA ASP A 577 21.14 -23.93 9.62
C ASP A 577 22.52 -23.29 9.79
N GLY A 578 22.85 -22.27 9.00
CA GLY A 578 24.16 -21.59 9.00
C GLY A 578 24.26 -20.40 9.94
N PHE A 579 23.14 -19.88 10.45
CA PHE A 579 23.07 -18.58 11.12
C PHE A 579 24.03 -18.48 12.31
N MET A 580 24.09 -19.51 13.14
CA MET A 580 24.95 -19.52 14.34
C MET A 580 26.44 -19.65 14.05
N MET A 581 26.83 -20.08 12.84
CA MET A 581 28.22 -20.19 12.42
C MET A 581 28.82 -18.89 11.89
N ARG A 582 27.95 -17.89 11.58
CA ARG A 582 28.37 -16.59 11.03
C ARG A 582 29.06 -15.74 12.09
N LYS A 583 29.95 -14.84 11.64
CA LYS A 583 30.64 -13.89 12.52
C LYS A 583 29.63 -12.98 13.21
N PRO A 584 29.78 -12.70 14.53
CA PRO A 584 29.00 -11.67 15.17
C PRO A 584 29.14 -10.32 14.44
N TRP A 585 28.03 -9.62 14.27
CA TRP A 585 28.07 -8.27 13.76
C TRP A 585 28.61 -7.31 14.83
N ASP A 586 29.42 -6.35 14.42
CA ASP A 586 29.96 -5.30 15.28
C ASP A 586 29.83 -3.95 14.57
N GLU A 587 28.75 -3.25 14.85
CA GLU A 587 28.43 -1.97 14.25
C GLU A 587 29.54 -0.91 14.47
N ASN A 588 30.28 -1.00 15.57
CA ASN A 588 31.35 -0.05 15.87
C ASN A 588 32.53 -0.13 14.90
N LYS A 589 32.65 -1.21 14.16
CA LYS A 589 33.66 -1.39 13.09
C LYS A 589 33.24 -0.78 11.77
N ILE A 590 31.99 -0.30 11.66
CA ILE A 590 31.44 0.27 10.45
C ILE A 590 31.34 1.79 10.60
N PRO A 591 31.88 2.58 9.65
CA PRO A 591 31.74 4.03 9.66
C PRO A 591 30.25 4.43 9.73
N PRO A 592 29.87 5.41 10.58
CA PRO A 592 28.45 5.77 10.79
C PRO A 592 27.68 6.05 9.49
N GLU A 593 28.31 6.72 8.53
CA GLU A 593 27.74 7.06 7.22
C GLU A 593 27.46 5.84 6.32
N LYS A 594 28.03 4.66 6.66
CA LYS A 594 27.86 3.41 5.91
C LYS A 594 26.99 2.38 6.63
N ARG A 595 26.43 2.71 7.79
CA ARG A 595 25.62 1.78 8.60
C ARG A 595 24.22 1.61 8.04
N ALA A 596 23.62 2.70 7.59
CA ALA A 596 22.37 2.64 6.82
C ALA A 596 22.65 2.07 5.42
N TRP A 597 21.71 1.33 4.86
CA TRP A 597 21.77 0.84 3.48
C TRP A 597 23.04 0.04 3.17
N LEU A 598 23.26 -1.04 3.91
CA LEU A 598 24.49 -1.85 3.78
C LEU A 598 24.73 -2.33 2.35
N TYR A 599 23.69 -2.66 1.57
CA TYR A 599 23.82 -3.09 0.18
C TYR A 599 24.37 -2.02 -0.77
N GLU A 600 24.26 -0.75 -0.44
CA GLU A 600 24.86 0.33 -1.22
C GLU A 600 26.35 0.51 -0.94
N ASN A 601 26.81 0.06 0.22
CA ASN A 601 28.16 0.30 0.71
C ASN A 601 29.05 -0.94 0.77
N TYR A 602 28.46 -2.14 0.77
CA TYR A 602 29.16 -3.41 0.95
C TYR A 602 28.65 -4.47 -0.02
N HIS A 603 29.58 -5.26 -0.54
CA HIS A 603 29.24 -6.40 -1.37
C HIS A 603 28.39 -7.42 -0.59
N PRO A 604 27.35 -8.04 -1.18
CA PRO A 604 26.48 -9.02 -0.50
C PRO A 604 27.24 -10.12 0.27
N LEU A 605 28.33 -10.65 -0.26
CA LEU A 605 29.16 -11.66 0.43
C LEU A 605 29.74 -11.17 1.77
N PHE A 606 29.98 -9.87 1.92
CA PHE A 606 30.39 -9.32 3.21
C PHE A 606 29.24 -9.40 4.21
N ILE A 607 28.05 -8.98 3.78
CA ILE A 607 26.83 -8.96 4.59
C ILE A 607 26.48 -10.38 5.04
N MET A 608 26.38 -11.34 4.11
CA MET A 608 25.98 -12.74 4.34
C MET A 608 26.93 -13.51 5.30
N ARG A 609 28.17 -13.04 5.51
CA ARG A 609 29.12 -13.65 6.43
C ARG A 609 28.93 -13.24 7.88
N HIS A 610 28.01 -12.33 8.15
CA HIS A 610 27.76 -11.84 9.51
C HIS A 610 26.42 -12.33 10.05
N ARG A 611 26.39 -12.58 11.37
CA ARG A 611 25.18 -12.95 12.10
C ARG A 611 24.41 -11.68 12.43
N MET A 612 23.57 -11.28 11.51
CA MET A 612 22.68 -10.13 11.61
C MET A 612 21.47 -10.35 10.72
N SER A 613 20.40 -9.64 11.00
CA SER A 613 19.17 -9.59 10.22
C SER A 613 18.83 -8.15 9.83
N LYS A 614 18.33 -7.95 8.63
CA LYS A 614 17.79 -6.66 8.16
C LYS A 614 16.49 -6.32 8.87
N GLN A 615 15.63 -7.32 9.06
CA GLN A 615 14.23 -7.18 9.52
C GLN A 615 13.76 -8.45 10.23
N ALA A 616 12.51 -8.44 10.72
CA ALA A 616 11.90 -9.59 11.35
C ALA A 616 11.79 -10.78 10.38
N ASP A 617 12.23 -11.95 10.83
CA ASP A 617 12.16 -13.25 10.12
C ASP A 617 11.56 -14.29 11.07
N ALA A 618 12.34 -15.01 11.86
CA ALA A 618 11.84 -15.98 12.82
C ALA A 618 10.80 -15.40 13.81
N ILE A 619 11.00 -14.16 14.24
CA ILE A 619 10.08 -13.43 15.12
C ILE A 619 8.74 -13.16 14.43
N LEU A 620 8.73 -12.91 13.12
CA LEU A 620 7.49 -12.79 12.35
C LEU A 620 6.71 -14.11 12.36
N GLY A 621 7.39 -15.24 12.12
CA GLY A 621 6.75 -16.56 12.20
C GLY A 621 6.13 -16.85 13.57
N MET A 622 6.84 -16.48 14.64
CA MET A 622 6.34 -16.63 16.01
C MET A 622 5.14 -15.72 16.33
N TYR A 623 5.07 -14.54 15.72
CA TYR A 623 3.89 -13.68 15.83
C TYR A 623 2.67 -14.29 15.14
N LEU A 624 2.82 -14.76 13.89
CA LEU A 624 1.72 -15.24 13.08
C LEU A 624 1.10 -16.54 13.63
N HIS A 625 1.93 -17.36 14.22
CA HIS A 625 1.56 -18.68 14.78
C HIS A 625 1.96 -18.80 16.25
N ASN A 626 1.66 -17.78 17.06
CA ASN A 626 2.06 -17.71 18.45
C ASN A 626 1.46 -18.83 19.33
N ASP A 627 0.38 -19.47 18.89
CA ASP A 627 -0.22 -20.64 19.54
C ASP A 627 0.64 -21.91 19.46
N LEU A 628 1.66 -21.93 18.62
CA LEU A 628 2.59 -23.05 18.48
C LEU A 628 3.78 -22.97 19.44
N PHE A 629 3.94 -21.85 20.14
CA PHE A 629 5.07 -21.56 21.02
C PHE A 629 4.60 -21.13 22.40
N THR A 630 5.39 -21.46 23.41
CA THR A 630 5.18 -20.90 24.76
C THR A 630 5.66 -19.45 24.83
N GLU A 631 5.08 -18.65 25.72
CA GLU A 631 5.52 -17.27 25.95
C GLU A 631 7.02 -17.20 26.28
N GLU A 632 7.54 -18.17 27.00
CA GLU A 632 8.95 -18.28 27.37
C GLU A 632 9.85 -18.55 26.16
N GLU A 633 9.42 -19.38 25.20
CA GLU A 633 10.13 -19.61 23.95
C GLU A 633 10.14 -18.34 23.09
N ILE A 634 9.00 -17.65 22.97
CA ILE A 634 8.90 -16.38 22.25
C ILE A 634 9.84 -15.36 22.89
N ARG A 635 9.86 -15.23 24.22
CA ARG A 635 10.72 -14.29 24.96
C ARG A 635 12.20 -14.56 24.67
N ARG A 636 12.68 -15.80 24.79
CA ARG A 636 14.09 -16.14 24.52
C ARG A 636 14.50 -15.84 23.08
N ASN A 637 13.62 -16.11 22.13
CA ASN A 637 13.89 -15.80 20.73
C ASN A 637 13.85 -14.28 20.48
N TYR A 638 12.91 -13.58 21.07
CA TYR A 638 12.84 -12.11 20.99
C TYR A 638 14.13 -11.46 21.50
N ASP A 639 14.59 -11.83 22.72
CA ASP A 639 15.82 -11.30 23.31
C ASP A 639 17.04 -11.56 22.40
N PHE A 640 17.12 -12.77 21.82
CA PHE A 640 18.20 -13.11 20.90
C PHE A 640 18.15 -12.29 19.60
N TYR A 641 16.96 -12.18 18.98
CA TYR A 641 16.83 -11.45 17.71
C TYR A 641 16.91 -9.94 17.88
N GLN A 642 16.53 -9.41 19.05
CA GLN A 642 16.70 -8.00 19.39
C GLN A 642 18.19 -7.56 19.32
N GLU A 643 19.13 -8.45 19.64
CA GLU A 643 20.55 -8.18 19.59
C GLU A 643 21.15 -8.21 18.16
N VAL A 644 20.54 -8.93 17.24
CA VAL A 644 21.09 -9.19 15.91
C VAL A 644 20.30 -8.54 14.76
N THR A 645 19.14 -7.97 15.02
CA THR A 645 18.32 -7.30 14.00
C THR A 645 18.65 -5.81 13.95
N LEU A 646 18.98 -5.32 12.76
CA LEU A 646 19.40 -3.93 12.55
C LEU A 646 18.24 -2.98 12.29
N HIS A 647 17.04 -3.49 12.04
CA HIS A 647 15.84 -2.71 11.71
C HIS A 647 16.06 -1.75 10.53
N HIS A 648 16.78 -2.20 9.49
CA HIS A 648 17.04 -1.44 8.26
C HIS A 648 15.87 -1.50 7.25
N SER A 649 14.69 -1.89 7.71
CA SER A 649 13.47 -2.00 6.90
C SER A 649 12.28 -1.45 7.67
N SER A 650 11.38 -0.80 6.94
CA SER A 650 10.09 -0.33 7.45
C SER A 650 9.17 -1.49 7.92
N LEU A 651 9.46 -2.74 7.52
CA LEU A 651 8.69 -3.93 7.88
C LEU A 651 9.02 -4.47 9.28
N SER A 652 10.05 -3.96 9.94
CA SER A 652 10.64 -4.62 11.12
C SER A 652 10.02 -4.16 12.44
N THR A 653 9.94 -2.86 12.67
CA THR A 653 9.61 -2.27 13.99
C THR A 653 8.22 -2.63 14.49
N CYS A 654 7.22 -2.63 13.60
CA CYS A 654 5.86 -3.01 13.98
C CYS A 654 5.77 -4.45 14.48
N ILE A 655 6.46 -5.39 13.85
CA ILE A 655 6.46 -6.81 14.24
C ILE A 655 7.13 -7.00 15.61
N PHE A 656 8.31 -6.39 15.81
CA PHE A 656 8.96 -6.43 17.12
C PHE A 656 8.09 -5.79 18.21
N GLY A 657 7.37 -4.71 17.89
CA GLY A 657 6.41 -4.08 18.81
C GLY A 657 5.26 -5.02 19.21
N ILE A 658 4.70 -5.76 18.25
CA ILE A 658 3.62 -6.73 18.51
C ILE A 658 4.13 -7.88 19.40
N VAL A 659 5.29 -8.45 19.07
CA VAL A 659 5.85 -9.56 19.87
C VAL A 659 6.26 -9.09 21.27
N ALA A 660 6.75 -7.85 21.40
CA ALA A 660 7.02 -7.24 22.71
C ALA A 660 5.76 -7.17 23.58
N CYS A 661 4.58 -6.91 22.98
CA CYS A 661 3.29 -6.99 23.68
C CYS A 661 3.00 -8.42 24.17
N ASP A 662 3.19 -9.43 23.31
CA ASP A 662 2.92 -10.83 23.65
C ASP A 662 3.71 -11.31 24.88
N ILE A 663 4.95 -10.82 25.06
CA ILE A 663 5.86 -11.18 26.15
C ILE A 663 5.90 -10.18 27.31
N GLY A 664 5.11 -9.11 27.24
CA GLY A 664 4.96 -8.12 28.32
C GLY A 664 6.04 -7.02 28.38
N TYR A 665 6.81 -6.80 27.31
CA TYR A 665 7.82 -5.74 27.22
C TYR A 665 7.19 -4.42 26.73
N LEU A 666 6.33 -3.84 27.58
CA LEU A 666 5.44 -2.73 27.19
C LEU A 666 6.19 -1.44 26.81
N ASP A 667 7.29 -1.10 27.47
CA ASP A 667 8.07 0.09 27.15
C ASP A 667 8.72 -0.02 25.76
N GLU A 668 9.17 -1.22 25.37
CA GLU A 668 9.70 -1.51 24.03
C GLU A 668 8.59 -1.51 22.97
N ALA A 669 7.45 -2.14 23.28
CA ALA A 669 6.29 -2.16 22.42
C ALA A 669 5.81 -0.73 22.11
N TYR A 670 5.68 0.11 23.10
CA TYR A 670 5.31 1.52 22.96
C TYR A 670 6.33 2.31 22.13
N LYS A 671 7.63 2.09 22.35
CA LYS A 671 8.70 2.72 21.57
C LYS A 671 8.61 2.36 20.10
N TYR A 672 8.47 1.06 19.77
CA TYR A 672 8.36 0.58 18.38
C TYR A 672 7.09 1.07 17.70
N PHE A 673 5.95 1.05 18.42
CA PHE A 673 4.71 1.61 17.92
C PHE A 673 4.85 3.09 17.57
N SER A 674 5.41 3.89 18.50
CA SER A 674 5.57 5.33 18.28
C SER A 674 6.47 5.66 17.08
N GLN A 675 7.53 4.87 16.86
CA GLN A 675 8.38 4.99 15.67
C GLN A 675 7.63 4.65 14.40
N SER A 676 6.87 3.56 14.39
CA SER A 676 6.08 3.13 13.22
C SER A 676 4.98 4.14 12.88
N ALA A 677 4.28 4.67 13.87
CA ALA A 677 3.18 5.62 13.67
C ALA A 677 3.62 6.93 13.02
N ARG A 678 4.87 7.35 13.27
CA ARG A 678 5.43 8.63 12.79
C ARG A 678 6.47 8.47 11.68
N MET A 679 6.81 7.24 11.29
CA MET A 679 7.93 6.95 10.39
C MET A 679 7.90 7.78 9.11
N ASP A 680 6.79 7.78 8.41
CA ASP A 680 6.60 8.48 7.15
C ASP A 680 6.33 9.97 7.35
N LEU A 681 5.46 10.30 8.29
CA LEU A 681 5.04 11.68 8.52
C LEU A 681 6.19 12.59 9.01
N ASP A 682 7.17 12.01 9.73
CA ASP A 682 8.38 12.71 10.17
C ASP A 682 9.64 12.28 9.37
N ASP A 683 9.43 11.58 8.25
CA ASP A 683 10.46 11.16 7.29
C ASP A 683 11.72 10.57 7.96
N TYR A 684 11.54 9.55 8.81
CA TYR A 684 12.65 8.95 9.59
C TYR A 684 13.79 8.42 8.71
N HIS A 685 13.48 7.91 7.53
CA HIS A 685 14.45 7.34 6.60
C HIS A 685 14.94 8.30 5.53
N ASN A 686 14.46 9.55 5.50
CA ASN A 686 14.75 10.56 4.47
C ASN A 686 14.52 10.07 3.03
N ASN A 687 13.53 9.19 2.82
CA ASN A 687 13.17 8.60 1.54
C ASN A 687 11.66 8.61 1.24
N PHE A 688 10.91 9.36 2.04
CA PHE A 688 9.46 9.47 1.88
C PHE A 688 9.06 10.15 0.56
N TYR A 689 9.96 10.92 -0.05
CA TYR A 689 9.77 11.51 -1.38
C TYR A 689 9.48 10.46 -2.48
N ALA A 690 9.95 9.22 -2.31
CA ALA A 690 9.74 8.13 -3.27
C ALA A 690 8.37 7.43 -3.15
N GLY A 691 7.53 7.87 -2.22
CA GLY A 691 6.23 7.30 -1.89
C GLY A 691 6.14 6.76 -0.47
N ILE A 692 4.93 6.43 -0.03
CA ILE A 692 4.64 5.89 1.31
C ILE A 692 5.35 4.55 1.58
N HIS A 693 5.37 4.12 2.84
CA HIS A 693 5.76 2.76 3.24
C HIS A 693 4.51 1.99 3.70
N ALA A 694 3.81 1.38 2.74
CA ALA A 694 2.50 0.76 2.96
C ALA A 694 2.50 -0.28 4.09
N ALA A 695 3.51 -1.16 4.12
CA ALA A 695 3.62 -2.18 5.17
C ALA A 695 3.77 -1.57 6.57
N ASN A 696 4.60 -0.53 6.75
CA ASN A 696 4.74 0.15 8.04
C ASN A 696 3.45 0.86 8.46
N MET A 697 2.78 1.52 7.50
CA MET A 697 1.50 2.21 7.77
C MET A 697 0.44 1.23 8.26
N ALA A 698 0.29 0.08 7.59
CA ALA A 698 -0.60 -0.99 8.01
C ALA A 698 -0.15 -1.63 9.34
N GLY A 699 1.16 -1.84 9.51
CA GLY A 699 1.76 -2.35 10.74
C GLY A 699 1.49 -1.48 11.96
N THR A 700 1.23 -0.19 11.79
CA THR A 700 0.84 0.71 12.88
C THR A 700 -0.52 0.32 13.48
N TRP A 701 -1.51 0.03 12.64
CA TRP A 701 -2.81 -0.50 13.10
C TRP A 701 -2.64 -1.86 13.76
N GLN A 702 -1.86 -2.76 13.14
CA GLN A 702 -1.59 -4.08 13.72
C GLN A 702 -0.91 -3.98 15.10
N ALA A 703 -0.01 -3.02 15.31
CA ALA A 703 0.64 -2.83 16.60
C ALA A 703 -0.36 -2.51 17.73
N ILE A 704 -1.46 -1.83 17.43
CA ILE A 704 -2.53 -1.60 18.40
C ILE A 704 -3.42 -2.83 18.53
N VAL A 705 -3.98 -3.29 17.42
CA VAL A 705 -5.01 -4.33 17.42
C VAL A 705 -4.42 -5.71 17.70
N ASN A 706 -3.36 -6.10 16.98
CA ASN A 706 -2.70 -7.38 17.20
C ASN A 706 -1.67 -7.32 18.35
N GLY A 707 -1.05 -6.15 18.61
CA GLY A 707 -0.13 -5.95 19.72
C GLY A 707 -0.86 -5.66 21.03
N PHE A 708 -1.22 -4.40 21.30
CA PHE A 708 -1.78 -4.00 22.61
C PHE A 708 -3.12 -4.66 22.94
N ALA A 709 -4.03 -4.85 21.99
CA ALA A 709 -5.27 -5.59 22.24
C ALA A 709 -5.11 -7.12 22.15
N GLY A 710 -4.00 -7.60 21.60
CA GLY A 710 -3.67 -9.00 21.48
C GLY A 710 -4.65 -9.80 20.61
N VAL A 711 -5.22 -9.16 19.57
CA VAL A 711 -6.17 -9.81 18.67
C VAL A 711 -5.48 -10.89 17.86
N ARG A 712 -6.03 -12.10 17.88
CA ARG A 712 -5.67 -13.23 17.02
C ARG A 712 -6.93 -13.90 16.52
N CYS A 713 -6.91 -14.39 15.28
CA CYS A 713 -7.93 -15.30 14.78
C CYS A 713 -7.26 -16.63 14.45
N GLN A 714 -7.59 -17.65 15.20
CA GLN A 714 -6.95 -18.97 15.12
C GLN A 714 -8.01 -20.06 15.17
N ASN A 715 -8.03 -20.92 14.15
CA ASN A 715 -9.03 -21.96 13.97
C ASN A 715 -10.49 -21.43 14.02
N GLY A 716 -10.72 -20.23 13.44
CA GLY A 716 -12.01 -19.57 13.41
C GLY A 716 -12.46 -18.96 14.75
N VAL A 717 -11.59 -18.93 15.75
CA VAL A 717 -11.87 -18.32 17.07
C VAL A 717 -11.15 -16.99 17.19
N LEU A 718 -11.91 -15.92 17.42
CA LEU A 718 -11.39 -14.59 17.72
C LEU A 718 -10.93 -14.52 19.19
N LYS A 719 -9.71 -14.08 19.43
CA LYS A 719 -9.08 -14.06 20.76
C LYS A 719 -8.56 -12.67 21.08
N PHE A 720 -8.61 -12.28 22.37
CA PHE A 720 -8.09 -11.02 22.88
C PHE A 720 -7.21 -11.24 24.13
N LYS A 721 -6.10 -10.50 24.22
CA LYS A 721 -5.22 -10.42 25.40
C LYS A 721 -4.88 -8.95 25.64
N PRO A 722 -5.88 -8.10 26.01
CA PRO A 722 -5.69 -6.66 26.08
C PRO A 722 -4.72 -6.23 27.18
N ILE A 723 -3.85 -5.28 26.82
CA ILE A 723 -2.91 -4.57 27.67
C ILE A 723 -2.93 -3.09 27.24
N ILE A 724 -2.48 -2.19 28.11
CA ILE A 724 -2.39 -0.75 27.82
C ILE A 724 -1.05 -0.20 28.30
N PRO A 725 -0.32 0.56 27.47
CA PRO A 725 0.90 1.21 27.90
C PRO A 725 0.59 2.35 28.90
N LYS A 726 1.55 2.67 29.76
CA LYS A 726 1.38 3.67 30.83
C LYS A 726 1.11 5.09 30.31
N GLU A 727 1.54 5.38 29.11
CA GLU A 727 1.42 6.66 28.41
C GLU A 727 0.00 6.98 27.97
N TRP A 728 -0.82 5.94 27.71
CA TRP A 728 -2.21 6.12 27.26
C TRP A 728 -3.19 6.07 28.44
N GLU A 729 -4.30 6.79 28.27
CA GLU A 729 -5.47 6.70 29.17
C GLU A 729 -6.45 5.64 28.72
N GLU A 730 -6.66 5.59 27.41
CA GLU A 730 -7.61 4.71 26.73
C GLU A 730 -7.17 4.51 25.27
N TYR A 731 -7.52 3.38 24.70
CA TYR A 731 -7.60 3.19 23.26
C TYR A 731 -8.84 2.40 22.88
N ALA A 732 -9.41 2.72 21.71
CA ALA A 732 -10.62 2.08 21.22
C ALA A 732 -10.51 1.83 19.71
N PHE A 733 -11.14 0.74 19.24
CA PHE A 733 -11.21 0.39 17.82
C PHE A 733 -12.43 -0.49 17.55
N ARG A 734 -12.74 -0.67 16.27
CA ARG A 734 -13.76 -1.61 15.82
C ARG A 734 -13.17 -2.64 14.89
N LEU A 735 -13.80 -3.81 14.83
CA LEU A 735 -13.45 -4.86 13.87
C LEU A 735 -14.67 -5.65 13.42
N LYS A 736 -14.63 -6.10 12.17
CA LYS A 736 -15.63 -7.01 11.58
C LYS A 736 -15.20 -8.45 11.80
N PHE A 737 -16.14 -9.31 12.21
CA PHE A 737 -15.92 -10.73 12.34
C PHE A 737 -17.22 -11.49 12.09
N ASN A 738 -17.24 -12.40 11.10
CA ASN A 738 -18.43 -13.17 10.69
C ASN A 738 -19.67 -12.31 10.48
N GLY A 739 -19.53 -11.13 9.85
CA GLY A 739 -20.63 -10.21 9.59
C GLY A 739 -21.05 -9.34 10.79
N ALA A 740 -20.47 -9.55 11.96
CA ALA A 740 -20.68 -8.74 13.15
C ALA A 740 -19.67 -7.59 13.22
N LEU A 741 -20.04 -6.46 13.83
CA LEU A 741 -19.17 -5.32 14.14
C LEU A 741 -18.99 -5.24 15.67
N LEU A 742 -17.78 -5.53 16.14
CA LEU A 742 -17.41 -5.47 17.56
C LEU A 742 -16.63 -4.18 17.85
N GLU A 743 -17.09 -3.42 18.83
CA GLU A 743 -16.34 -2.29 19.40
C GLU A 743 -15.56 -2.75 20.64
N VAL A 744 -14.29 -2.37 20.69
CA VAL A 744 -13.37 -2.68 21.78
C VAL A 744 -12.83 -1.38 22.36
N CYS A 745 -12.97 -1.18 23.67
CA CYS A 745 -12.46 -0.01 24.36
C CYS A 745 -11.67 -0.48 25.60
N ILE A 746 -10.40 -0.11 25.67
CA ILE A 746 -9.46 -0.54 26.70
C ILE A 746 -8.96 0.68 27.47
N THR A 747 -9.15 0.65 28.79
CA THR A 747 -8.64 1.65 29.73
C THR A 747 -7.64 1.02 30.71
N LYS A 748 -7.07 1.82 31.61
CA LYS A 748 -6.19 1.30 32.67
C LYS A 748 -6.90 0.40 33.68
N THR A 749 -8.23 0.46 33.75
CA THR A 749 -9.02 -0.24 34.78
C THR A 749 -9.96 -1.31 34.23
N GLU A 750 -10.34 -1.22 32.98
CA GLU A 750 -11.33 -2.14 32.39
C GLU A 750 -11.11 -2.32 30.87
N ALA A 751 -11.61 -3.43 30.34
CA ALA A 751 -11.70 -3.67 28.92
C ALA A 751 -13.17 -3.96 28.57
N LYS A 752 -13.74 -3.15 27.67
CA LYS A 752 -15.13 -3.25 27.19
C LYS A 752 -15.20 -3.80 25.79
N PHE A 753 -16.13 -4.72 25.57
CA PHE A 753 -16.41 -5.33 24.28
C PHE A 753 -17.91 -5.21 24.02
N THR A 754 -18.30 -4.44 22.99
CA THR A 754 -19.71 -4.18 22.69
C THR A 754 -20.03 -4.65 21.28
N LEU A 755 -21.03 -5.52 21.12
CA LEU A 755 -21.54 -5.88 19.79
C LEU A 755 -22.42 -4.74 19.25
N VAL A 756 -21.92 -4.02 18.24
CA VAL A 756 -22.58 -2.84 17.67
C VAL A 756 -23.52 -3.23 16.54
N GLU A 757 -23.13 -4.17 15.69
CA GLU A 757 -23.92 -4.66 14.55
C GLU A 757 -23.76 -6.19 14.44
N GLY A 758 -24.79 -6.87 13.91
CA GLY A 758 -24.85 -8.34 13.81
C GLY A 758 -25.77 -8.93 14.89
N ASP A 759 -26.15 -10.19 14.74
CA ASP A 759 -27.07 -10.87 15.68
C ASP A 759 -26.36 -11.30 16.95
N GLU A 760 -25.25 -12.00 16.79
CA GLU A 760 -24.44 -12.53 17.89
C GLU A 760 -22.96 -12.65 17.49
N ILE A 761 -22.08 -12.65 18.48
CA ILE A 761 -20.63 -12.88 18.30
C ILE A 761 -20.09 -13.72 19.47
N ALA A 762 -19.20 -14.67 19.15
CA ALA A 762 -18.46 -15.44 20.13
C ALA A 762 -16.95 -15.20 19.97
N PHE A 763 -16.25 -14.98 21.09
CA PHE A 763 -14.82 -14.74 21.15
C PHE A 763 -14.23 -15.13 22.51
N THR A 764 -12.93 -15.05 22.67
CA THR A 764 -12.30 -15.29 23.98
C THR A 764 -11.49 -14.06 24.44
N VAL A 765 -11.54 -13.77 25.74
CA VAL A 765 -10.72 -12.74 26.38
C VAL A 765 -9.89 -13.37 27.48
N ARG A 766 -8.55 -13.36 27.31
CA ARG A 766 -7.61 -14.04 28.24
C ARG A 766 -8.00 -15.50 28.51
N GLY A 767 -8.46 -16.21 27.46
CA GLY A 767 -8.88 -17.62 27.52
C GLY A 767 -10.28 -17.87 28.08
N LYS A 768 -11.04 -16.83 28.49
CA LYS A 768 -12.42 -16.94 28.91
C LYS A 768 -13.34 -16.74 27.70
N GLU A 769 -14.26 -17.66 27.47
CA GLU A 769 -15.27 -17.56 26.42
C GLU A 769 -16.30 -16.47 26.75
N VAL A 770 -16.67 -15.70 25.73
CA VAL A 770 -17.65 -14.60 25.79
C VAL A 770 -18.57 -14.71 24.58
N GLU A 771 -19.87 -14.64 24.83
CA GLU A 771 -20.90 -14.55 23.79
C GLU A 771 -21.69 -13.26 24.02
N LEU A 772 -21.94 -12.48 22.95
CA LEU A 772 -22.73 -11.26 23.01
C LEU A 772 -23.79 -11.27 21.92
N LYS A 773 -24.95 -10.72 22.26
CA LYS A 773 -25.99 -10.33 21.31
C LYS A 773 -25.92 -8.85 21.00
N CYS A 774 -26.55 -8.44 19.91
CA CYS A 774 -26.55 -7.04 19.47
C CYS A 774 -26.92 -6.07 20.61
N GLY A 775 -26.10 -5.07 20.84
CA GLY A 775 -26.24 -4.08 21.92
C GLY A 775 -25.72 -4.52 23.29
N GLU A 776 -25.31 -5.77 23.47
CA GLU A 776 -24.72 -6.23 24.73
C GLU A 776 -23.24 -5.85 24.85
N THR A 777 -22.80 -5.64 26.10
CA THR A 777 -21.42 -5.30 26.45
C THR A 777 -20.87 -6.26 27.49
N TYR A 778 -19.69 -6.81 27.23
CA TYR A 778 -18.88 -7.54 28.20
C TYR A 778 -17.80 -6.60 28.77
N ILE A 779 -17.58 -6.64 30.09
CA ILE A 779 -16.56 -5.87 30.79
C ILE A 779 -15.64 -6.84 31.55
N LEU A 780 -14.33 -6.72 31.29
CA LEU A 780 -13.27 -7.44 31.98
C LEU A 780 -12.60 -6.55 33.02
#